data_b0db011a322cc0cce0845fb5ab6d875d
#
_entry.id   b0db011a322cc0cce0845fb5ab6d875d
#
_cell.length_a   1.000
_cell.length_b   1.000
_cell.length_c   1.000
_cell.angle_alpha   90.00
_cell.angle_beta   90.00
_cell.angle_gamma   90.00
#
_symmetry.space_group_name_H-M   'P 1'
#
loop_
_entity.id
_entity.type
_entity.pdbx_description
1 polymer ?
#
loop_
_entity_poly.entity_id
_entity_poly.type
_entity_poly.pdbx_seq_one_letter_code
_entity_poly.pdbx_strand_id
1 'polypeptide(L)'
;VSISRYFGARRFRLGAAALAGTSLMALAAAVQAGEVRGRVIDANTGALLEGAALQILENGRQSTSDRSGGFAVADLAAGQYTVIARYTGYQPVTQTVVVDQDGVVPIELRLGGELTGTELGDIVVTGARAAQARALQVKRTAPTIIEALSADDVGKLPDANAADAVQRLPGVSISIDQGEGRYVIVRGVDSNLNNVTVNGQIFPGPEGGSRRVALDTFPSDIISRVEIVKALTPDMDANAVGGSINLVTASAFDRPGGFGYGSATVGYNDKSGNTPYSANLSWGRLFGSADQFGVVLGLSHSFRDYESDTIEGGGYRPVNGQILPDSQVFRDYSIERQRTGVVANFEWKPNDEWRLFANNTFTRYADDEERDSLTVQYALGTLTNATPTSGQYSGGRGTIELRSRKVVQTLYNLSAGARYAAGPWTLDLNGVYADAAEDTPRRIDWEFRSATNAFPNTYSASGPFLDIRSPNLQDPARYPFRRVRRRTDDVQEDTYSLGFDLRYDLDQASNFLKAGARYVQRDKSWDRQNTNFTGTRTPFLLSAVSGRGPDDFFDDRFSFGPVVDFPAAEAVFRDNLANFIPDPATTVTDSLVTDFDVEEKVAAGYGMASAELRGVTVIAGVRVEHTDADYSAYDLQRLGGVLTGTPLRDGGTRYTNVLPSVHLRAEPMEDLVLRAAWSNTIGRPNYTDIVPRRDFNFDETSAGVFRGSISEGNPDLKPFESMNLDFSAEYYLTPAGIISLGLFYKDIENPIYNRTIDQTNTTIDGQFFSLLTTTRPENAASGTIRGIELNYQQQFTSLPSPFDGLGLSANGTLTGSSTELFGRTDDIPFFRQSDTLGNVALFYEKYGLSARLALAHRSGYLEALNAPGLDLYVADRNQLDFKASYRLREGIEVFGSILNINDEPLETYLGDESRVSSREIYSWSASAGVSFRF
;
A
#
# COMPACT_ATOMS: atom_id res chain seq x y z
N VAL A 1 -13.79 26.22 -12.23
CA VAL A 1 -12.61 25.37 -12.12
C VAL A 1 -11.47 26.05 -12.85
N SER A 2 -10.64 26.78 -12.14
CA SER A 2 -9.58 27.62 -12.72
C SER A 2 -8.22 26.98 -12.40
N ILE A 3 -7.50 26.57 -13.46
CA ILE A 3 -6.14 26.03 -13.45
C ILE A 3 -5.05 27.10 -13.06
N SER A 4 -5.44 28.28 -12.61
CA SER A 4 -4.55 29.45 -12.48
C SER A 4 -4.03 29.75 -11.08
N ARG A 5 -4.03 28.80 -10.12
CA ARG A 5 -3.49 29.03 -8.76
C ARG A 5 -2.24 28.23 -8.40
N TYR A 6 -1.69 27.42 -9.30
CA TYR A 6 -0.54 26.57 -9.01
C TYR A 6 0.84 27.15 -9.42
N PHE A 7 0.94 28.42 -9.80
CA PHE A 7 2.23 29.09 -10.01
C PHE A 7 2.38 30.32 -9.12
N GLY A 8 2.45 30.11 -7.82
CA GLY A 8 2.93 31.09 -6.85
C GLY A 8 4.46 31.07 -6.83
N ALA A 9 5.09 32.08 -7.44
CA ALA A 9 6.53 32.19 -7.53
C ALA A 9 7.18 32.30 -6.13
N ARG A 10 7.71 31.23 -5.59
CA ARG A 10 8.75 31.28 -4.55
C ARG A 10 10.12 31.25 -5.23
N ARG A 11 10.95 32.23 -4.87
CA ARG A 11 12.27 32.46 -5.44
C ARG A 11 13.21 31.31 -5.10
N PHE A 12 13.63 30.57 -6.12
CA PHE A 12 14.72 29.61 -6.05
C PHE A 12 16.01 30.33 -5.59
N ARG A 13 16.57 29.90 -4.47
CA ARG A 13 17.97 30.10 -4.15
C ARG A 13 18.72 28.81 -4.42
N LEU A 14 19.17 28.62 -5.64
CA LEU A 14 20.18 27.61 -5.99
C LEU A 14 21.49 28.02 -5.34
N GLY A 15 21.85 27.32 -4.27
CA GLY A 15 23.24 27.31 -3.77
C GLY A 15 24.06 26.41 -4.69
N ALA A 16 24.86 27.02 -5.54
CA ALA A 16 25.81 26.32 -6.39
C ALA A 16 26.91 25.68 -5.54
N ALA A 17 26.85 24.37 -5.32
CA ALA A 17 28.01 23.57 -4.92
C ALA A 17 28.70 23.07 -6.18
N ALA A 18 29.69 23.80 -6.65
CA ALA A 18 30.57 23.37 -7.71
C ALA A 18 31.53 22.30 -7.14
N LEU A 19 31.33 21.05 -7.48
CA LEU A 19 32.31 19.98 -7.29
C LEU A 19 33.13 19.84 -8.55
N ALA A 20 34.38 20.33 -8.47
CA ALA A 20 35.43 20.07 -9.43
C ALA A 20 35.85 18.59 -9.33
N GLY A 21 35.51 17.81 -10.36
CA GLY A 21 35.98 16.46 -10.57
C GLY A 21 36.60 16.34 -11.97
N THR A 22 37.86 16.78 -12.13
CA THR A 22 38.62 16.54 -13.35
C THR A 22 39.55 15.37 -13.18
N SER A 23 39.54 14.48 -14.18
CA SER A 23 40.57 13.52 -14.57
C SER A 23 40.69 12.21 -13.81
N LEU A 24 40.13 11.18 -14.43
CA LEU A 24 40.78 9.87 -14.67
C LEU A 24 40.09 9.16 -15.84
N MET A 25 40.37 9.60 -17.06
CA MET A 25 40.18 8.75 -18.26
C MET A 25 41.56 8.15 -18.61
N ALA A 26 41.85 6.98 -18.07
CA ALA A 26 42.84 6.09 -18.63
C ALA A 26 42.15 5.19 -19.63
N LEU A 27 42.27 5.52 -20.96
CA LEU A 27 41.87 4.63 -22.05
C LEU A 27 42.74 3.37 -21.97
N ALA A 28 42.21 2.27 -21.45
CA ALA A 28 42.70 0.95 -21.79
C ALA A 28 42.20 0.65 -23.24
N ALA A 29 43.09 0.46 -24.17
CA ALA A 29 42.74 0.01 -25.52
C ALA A 29 42.17 -1.43 -25.37
N ALA A 30 40.84 -1.55 -25.51
CA ALA A 30 40.18 -2.82 -25.59
C ALA A 30 40.62 -3.55 -26.86
N VAL A 31 41.10 -4.75 -26.74
CA VAL A 31 41.16 -5.70 -27.85
C VAL A 31 39.71 -5.93 -28.28
N GLN A 32 39.30 -5.48 -29.43
CA GLN A 32 37.98 -5.73 -29.98
C GLN A 32 37.85 -7.24 -30.26
N ALA A 33 36.97 -7.88 -29.51
CA ALA A 33 36.55 -9.26 -29.74
C ALA A 33 35.11 -9.20 -30.35
N GLY A 34 34.75 -10.22 -31.11
CA GLY A 34 33.43 -10.26 -31.76
C GLY A 34 32.29 -10.34 -30.77
N GLU A 35 31.13 -9.91 -31.16
CA GLU A 35 29.91 -9.86 -30.32
C GLU A 35 28.71 -10.45 -31.05
N VAL A 36 27.89 -11.22 -30.36
CA VAL A 36 26.54 -11.56 -30.80
C VAL A 36 25.55 -10.67 -30.03
N ARG A 37 24.79 -9.88 -30.76
CA ARG A 37 23.80 -8.96 -30.24
C ARG A 37 22.44 -9.23 -30.87
N GLY A 38 21.35 -9.16 -30.08
CA GLY A 38 20.07 -9.46 -30.68
C GLY A 38 18.88 -9.12 -29.78
N ARG A 39 17.74 -9.62 -30.21
CA ARG A 39 16.47 -9.51 -29.45
C ARG A 39 15.80 -10.85 -29.34
N VAL A 40 15.10 -11.04 -28.23
CA VAL A 40 14.24 -12.20 -27.98
C VAL A 40 12.79 -11.76 -28.05
N ILE A 41 11.99 -12.41 -28.90
CA ILE A 41 10.62 -12.00 -29.21
C ILE A 41 9.69 -13.20 -29.04
N ASP A 42 8.50 -12.98 -28.51
CA ASP A 42 7.39 -13.94 -28.57
C ASP A 42 6.88 -14.02 -30.02
N ALA A 43 7.01 -15.15 -30.64
CA ALA A 43 6.63 -15.36 -32.05
C ALA A 43 5.12 -15.19 -32.30
N ASN A 44 4.28 -15.40 -31.28
CA ASN A 44 2.83 -15.36 -31.39
C ASN A 44 2.25 -13.96 -31.17
N THR A 45 2.83 -13.19 -30.23
CA THR A 45 2.31 -11.88 -29.84
C THR A 45 3.18 -10.73 -30.32
N GLY A 46 4.40 -11.00 -30.78
CA GLY A 46 5.40 -9.99 -31.09
C GLY A 46 5.97 -9.27 -29.85
N ALA A 47 5.60 -9.66 -28.64
CA ALA A 47 6.10 -9.05 -27.42
C ALA A 47 7.58 -9.33 -27.22
N LEU A 48 8.31 -8.32 -26.72
CA LEU A 48 9.72 -8.46 -26.37
C LEU A 48 9.81 -9.19 -25.02
N LEU A 49 10.69 -10.20 -24.95
CA LEU A 49 10.79 -11.09 -23.79
C LEU A 49 11.95 -10.66 -22.88
N GLU A 50 11.62 -10.01 -21.78
CA GLU A 50 12.56 -9.65 -20.72
C GLU A 50 12.96 -10.88 -19.91
N GLY A 51 14.26 -10.99 -19.58
CA GLY A 51 14.77 -12.07 -18.75
C GLY A 51 14.95 -13.40 -19.48
N ALA A 52 14.88 -13.45 -20.81
CA ALA A 52 15.23 -14.67 -21.54
C ALA A 52 16.69 -15.06 -21.28
N ALA A 53 16.91 -16.29 -20.88
CA ALA A 53 18.25 -16.81 -20.63
C ALA A 53 18.89 -17.22 -21.97
N LEU A 54 20.02 -16.61 -22.30
CA LEU A 54 20.83 -16.88 -23.49
C LEU A 54 22.10 -17.62 -23.09
N GLN A 55 22.48 -18.61 -23.86
CA GLN A 55 23.71 -19.35 -23.66
C GLN A 55 24.38 -19.67 -24.99
N ILE A 56 25.70 -19.48 -25.05
CA ILE A 56 26.55 -19.97 -26.13
C ILE A 56 26.98 -21.40 -25.76
N LEU A 57 26.61 -22.39 -26.56
CA LEU A 57 26.84 -23.79 -26.22
C LEU A 57 28.32 -24.17 -26.23
N GLU A 58 29.13 -23.58 -27.12
CA GLU A 58 30.54 -23.91 -27.36
C GLU A 58 31.47 -23.48 -26.23
N ASN A 59 31.16 -22.38 -25.53
CA ASN A 59 32.03 -21.83 -24.48
C ASN A 59 31.29 -21.59 -23.15
N GLY A 60 29.99 -21.88 -23.09
CA GLY A 60 29.18 -21.76 -21.90
C GLY A 60 28.83 -20.30 -21.50
N ARG A 61 29.22 -19.29 -22.29
CA ARG A 61 28.87 -17.88 -21.99
C ARG A 61 27.37 -17.68 -21.95
N GLN A 62 26.92 -16.88 -21.00
CA GLN A 62 25.52 -16.59 -20.76
C GLN A 62 25.23 -15.10 -20.82
N SER A 63 24.01 -14.74 -21.17
CA SER A 63 23.45 -13.40 -21.13
C SER A 63 21.97 -13.50 -20.79
N THR A 64 21.38 -12.39 -20.42
CA THR A 64 19.94 -12.31 -20.15
C THR A 64 19.38 -11.13 -20.92
N SER A 65 18.24 -11.30 -21.58
CA SER A 65 17.61 -10.20 -22.29
C SER A 65 17.06 -9.15 -21.32
N ASP A 66 17.25 -7.89 -21.70
CA ASP A 66 16.71 -6.74 -20.98
C ASP A 66 15.19 -6.57 -21.22
N ARG A 67 14.58 -5.54 -20.61
CA ARG A 67 13.16 -5.23 -20.77
C ARG A 67 12.75 -5.02 -22.24
N SER A 68 13.67 -4.60 -23.10
CA SER A 68 13.43 -4.47 -24.54
C SER A 68 13.71 -5.77 -25.32
N GLY A 69 13.80 -6.92 -24.64
CA GLY A 69 14.19 -8.18 -25.25
C GLY A 69 15.63 -8.20 -25.75
N GLY A 70 16.36 -7.11 -25.62
CA GLY A 70 17.72 -6.93 -26.11
C GLY A 70 18.73 -7.73 -25.31
N PHE A 71 19.72 -8.34 -25.97
CA PHE A 71 20.83 -9.03 -25.32
C PHE A 71 22.12 -8.82 -26.11
N ALA A 72 23.25 -8.98 -25.40
CA ALA A 72 24.57 -8.97 -25.98
C ALA A 72 25.43 -10.05 -25.33
N VAL A 73 26.23 -10.76 -26.15
CA VAL A 73 27.29 -11.68 -25.70
C VAL A 73 28.58 -11.24 -26.36
N ALA A 74 29.40 -10.51 -25.65
CA ALA A 74 30.66 -9.95 -26.13
C ALA A 74 31.84 -10.91 -25.92
N ASP A 75 33.04 -10.48 -26.34
CA ASP A 75 34.32 -11.20 -26.22
C ASP A 75 34.35 -12.60 -26.82
N LEU A 76 33.71 -12.74 -27.98
CA LEU A 76 33.72 -14.00 -28.75
C LEU A 76 34.89 -13.98 -29.73
N ALA A 77 35.69 -15.03 -29.72
CA ALA A 77 36.72 -15.23 -30.78
C ALA A 77 36.02 -15.45 -32.15
N ALA A 78 36.72 -15.20 -33.24
CA ALA A 78 36.16 -15.54 -34.53
C ALA A 78 35.86 -17.03 -34.60
N GLY A 79 34.66 -17.41 -35.02
CA GLY A 79 34.19 -18.78 -35.04
C GLY A 79 32.70 -18.94 -35.24
N GLN A 80 32.28 -20.20 -35.30
CA GLN A 80 30.85 -20.57 -35.35
C GLN A 80 30.35 -20.85 -33.95
N TYR A 81 29.21 -20.28 -33.60
CA TYR A 81 28.57 -20.40 -32.27
C TYR A 81 27.10 -20.76 -32.38
N THR A 82 26.62 -21.55 -31.45
CA THR A 82 25.20 -21.87 -31.29
C THR A 82 24.65 -21.15 -30.09
N VAL A 83 23.77 -20.19 -30.33
CA VAL A 83 23.03 -19.44 -29.29
C VAL A 83 21.75 -20.18 -29.00
N ILE A 84 21.53 -20.57 -27.75
CA ILE A 84 20.26 -21.08 -27.27
C ILE A 84 19.57 -20.04 -26.40
N ALA A 85 18.28 -19.78 -26.67
CA ALA A 85 17.43 -18.94 -25.84
C ALA A 85 16.38 -19.79 -25.13
N ARG A 86 16.20 -19.55 -23.81
CA ARG A 86 15.21 -20.21 -22.95
C ARG A 86 14.35 -19.17 -22.25
N TYR A 87 13.08 -19.45 -22.15
CA TYR A 87 12.11 -18.62 -21.45
C TYR A 87 11.02 -19.49 -20.83
N THR A 88 10.59 -19.18 -19.60
CA THR A 88 9.56 -19.96 -18.90
C THR A 88 8.26 -19.99 -19.72
N GLY A 89 7.74 -21.19 -19.97
CA GLY A 89 6.52 -21.39 -20.76
C GLY A 89 6.73 -21.45 -22.28
N TYR A 90 7.97 -21.39 -22.78
CA TYR A 90 8.30 -21.47 -24.19
C TYR A 90 9.27 -22.62 -24.49
N GLN A 91 9.21 -23.13 -25.72
CA GLN A 91 10.22 -24.09 -26.20
C GLN A 91 11.54 -23.34 -26.41
N PRO A 92 12.69 -23.92 -25.99
CA PRO A 92 13.99 -23.35 -26.31
C PRO A 92 14.21 -23.22 -27.82
N VAL A 93 14.78 -22.10 -28.24
CA VAL A 93 15.15 -21.86 -29.64
C VAL A 93 16.67 -21.79 -29.76
N THR A 94 17.24 -22.47 -30.76
CA THR A 94 18.66 -22.44 -31.06
C THR A 94 18.91 -21.78 -32.43
N GLN A 95 19.93 -20.95 -32.51
CA GLN A 95 20.37 -20.33 -33.77
C GLN A 95 21.89 -20.37 -33.84
N THR A 96 22.40 -20.87 -34.98
CA THR A 96 23.84 -20.86 -35.25
C THR A 96 24.24 -19.57 -35.96
N VAL A 97 25.32 -18.94 -35.50
CA VAL A 97 25.86 -17.69 -36.01
C VAL A 97 27.37 -17.83 -36.29
N VAL A 98 27.88 -17.02 -37.20
CA VAL A 98 29.33 -16.93 -37.46
C VAL A 98 29.79 -15.55 -37.01
N VAL A 99 30.71 -15.49 -36.06
CA VAL A 99 31.30 -14.26 -35.51
C VAL A 99 32.63 -14.02 -36.17
N ASP A 100 32.83 -12.85 -36.80
CA ASP A 100 34.08 -12.40 -37.32
C ASP A 100 34.94 -11.73 -36.22
N GLN A 101 36.23 -11.54 -36.43
CA GLN A 101 37.22 -11.16 -35.43
C GLN A 101 36.93 -9.84 -34.71
N ASP A 102 36.18 -8.92 -35.28
CA ASP A 102 35.82 -7.62 -34.70
C ASP A 102 34.37 -7.25 -35.06
N GLY A 103 33.53 -8.27 -35.37
CA GLY A 103 32.19 -8.05 -35.89
C GLY A 103 31.10 -8.17 -34.85
N VAL A 104 30.08 -7.31 -34.93
CA VAL A 104 28.81 -7.49 -34.22
C VAL A 104 27.85 -8.26 -35.14
N VAL A 105 27.40 -9.45 -34.68
CA VAL A 105 26.44 -10.28 -35.41
C VAL A 105 25.04 -10.02 -34.86
N PRO A 106 24.14 -9.32 -35.60
CA PRO A 106 22.77 -9.12 -35.15
C PRO A 106 21.93 -10.37 -35.37
N ILE A 107 21.16 -10.78 -34.33
CA ILE A 107 20.23 -11.89 -34.43
C ILE A 107 18.88 -11.56 -33.81
N GLU A 108 17.81 -12.23 -34.27
CA GLU A 108 16.50 -12.18 -33.69
C GLU A 108 16.06 -13.61 -33.33
N LEU A 109 15.82 -13.86 -32.06
CA LEU A 109 15.38 -15.17 -31.54
C LEU A 109 13.89 -15.10 -31.26
N ARG A 110 13.10 -15.82 -32.07
CA ARG A 110 11.65 -15.90 -31.92
C ARG A 110 11.28 -17.14 -31.15
N LEU A 111 10.95 -16.96 -29.87
CA LEU A 111 10.42 -18.04 -29.06
C LEU A 111 8.91 -18.13 -29.31
N GLY A 112 8.52 -19.21 -29.86
CA GLY A 112 7.14 -19.54 -30.11
C GLY A 112 7.09 -21.03 -30.10
N GLY A 113 6.01 -21.61 -29.81
CA GLY A 113 5.96 -23.01 -29.98
C GLY A 113 4.75 -23.62 -29.31
N GLU A 114 4.10 -24.38 -30.11
CA GLU A 114 3.27 -25.46 -29.67
C GLU A 114 4.04 -26.26 -28.63
N LEU A 115 3.58 -26.23 -27.39
CA LEU A 115 3.88 -27.31 -26.47
C LEU A 115 3.30 -28.55 -27.10
N THR A 116 4.18 -29.38 -27.67
CA THR A 116 3.85 -30.57 -28.46
C THR A 116 2.98 -31.52 -27.66
N GLY A 117 1.73 -31.55 -27.98
CA GLY A 117 0.76 -32.59 -27.72
C GLY A 117 -0.15 -32.64 -28.92
N THR A 118 0.19 -33.56 -29.87
CA THR A 118 -0.64 -34.01 -31.01
C THR A 118 -1.82 -33.13 -31.44
N GLU A 119 -1.68 -32.62 -32.68
CA GLU A 119 -2.74 -32.12 -33.54
C GLU A 119 -4.08 -31.79 -32.89
N LEU A 120 -4.33 -30.52 -32.60
CA LEU A 120 -5.66 -29.90 -32.60
C LEU A 120 -5.54 -28.39 -32.41
N GLY A 121 -5.85 -27.67 -33.48
CA GLY A 121 -6.28 -26.27 -33.54
C GLY A 121 -5.63 -25.23 -32.60
N ASP A 122 -5.05 -24.21 -33.20
CA ASP A 122 -4.53 -22.96 -32.66
C ASP A 122 -4.70 -22.77 -31.14
N ILE A 123 -3.70 -23.21 -30.34
CA ILE A 123 -3.59 -22.78 -28.95
C ILE A 123 -3.01 -21.35 -28.96
N VAL A 124 -3.88 -20.38 -29.12
CA VAL A 124 -3.50 -18.98 -28.89
C VAL A 124 -3.24 -18.85 -27.39
N VAL A 125 -1.99 -18.56 -27.01
CA VAL A 125 -1.64 -18.22 -25.62
C VAL A 125 -2.48 -17.01 -25.27
N THR A 126 -3.39 -17.15 -24.30
CA THR A 126 -4.24 -16.05 -23.82
C THR A 126 -3.38 -15.02 -23.10
N GLY A 127 -3.84 -13.76 -23.03
CA GLY A 127 -3.12 -12.68 -22.33
C GLY A 127 -2.74 -13.04 -20.90
N ALA A 128 -3.65 -13.67 -20.15
CA ALA A 128 -3.42 -14.10 -18.76
C ALA A 128 -2.27 -15.13 -18.63
N ARG A 129 -2.20 -16.09 -19.54
CA ARG A 129 -1.11 -17.10 -19.54
C ARG A 129 0.25 -16.46 -19.87
N ALA A 130 0.28 -15.53 -20.82
CA ALA A 130 1.50 -14.80 -21.16
C ALA A 130 1.96 -13.90 -20.00
N ALA A 131 1.02 -13.25 -19.31
CA ALA A 131 1.30 -12.46 -18.11
C ALA A 131 1.87 -13.32 -16.97
N GLN A 132 1.30 -14.51 -16.74
CA GLN A 132 1.81 -15.46 -15.76
C GLN A 132 3.24 -15.91 -16.11
N ALA A 133 3.49 -16.27 -17.36
CA ALA A 133 4.84 -16.69 -17.80
C ALA A 133 5.86 -15.57 -17.61
N ARG A 134 5.49 -14.30 -17.92
CA ARG A 134 6.33 -13.12 -17.66
C ARG A 134 6.62 -12.94 -16.18
N ALA A 135 5.61 -13.01 -15.32
CA ALA A 135 5.78 -12.88 -13.87
C ALA A 135 6.72 -13.97 -13.30
N LEU A 136 6.52 -15.22 -13.71
CA LEU A 136 7.39 -16.33 -13.32
C LEU A 136 8.81 -16.18 -13.86
N GLN A 137 9.00 -15.66 -15.06
CA GLN A 137 10.32 -15.41 -15.62
C GLN A 137 11.07 -14.30 -14.86
N VAL A 138 10.39 -13.19 -14.54
CA VAL A 138 10.95 -12.12 -13.70
C VAL A 138 11.38 -12.69 -12.35
N LYS A 139 10.56 -13.51 -11.71
CA LYS A 139 10.91 -14.20 -10.45
C LYS A 139 12.10 -15.13 -10.64
N ARG A 140 12.12 -15.97 -11.69
CA ARG A 140 13.19 -16.95 -11.98
C ARG A 140 14.55 -16.28 -12.17
N THR A 141 14.60 -15.16 -12.90
CA THR A 141 15.85 -14.46 -13.22
C THR A 141 16.30 -13.46 -12.18
N ALA A 142 15.45 -13.13 -11.22
CA ALA A 142 15.79 -12.19 -10.16
C ALA A 142 17.01 -12.67 -9.36
N PRO A 143 17.95 -11.76 -9.04
CA PRO A 143 19.12 -12.09 -8.24
C PRO A 143 18.80 -12.35 -6.76
N THR A 144 17.66 -11.85 -6.28
CA THR A 144 17.19 -11.96 -4.90
C THR A 144 15.79 -12.56 -4.82
N ILE A 145 15.21 -12.66 -3.62
CA ILE A 145 13.87 -13.23 -3.40
C ILE A 145 12.81 -12.18 -3.69
N ILE A 146 12.03 -12.41 -4.74
CA ILE A 146 10.94 -11.53 -5.16
C ILE A 146 9.66 -12.30 -5.47
N GLU A 147 8.53 -11.59 -5.42
CA GLU A 147 7.28 -11.97 -6.06
C GLU A 147 6.96 -10.97 -7.17
N ALA A 148 6.33 -11.44 -8.23
CA ALA A 148 5.92 -10.58 -9.34
C ALA A 148 4.51 -10.90 -9.80
N LEU A 149 3.77 -9.86 -10.17
CA LEU A 149 2.46 -9.95 -10.81
C LEU A 149 2.49 -9.07 -12.06
N SER A 150 2.25 -9.67 -13.23
CA SER A 150 2.18 -8.93 -14.50
C SER A 150 0.74 -8.71 -14.92
N ALA A 151 0.47 -7.60 -15.57
CA ALA A 151 -0.83 -7.35 -16.20
C ALA A 151 -1.09 -8.37 -17.33
N ASP A 152 -2.35 -8.76 -17.52
CA ASP A 152 -2.77 -9.62 -18.64
C ASP A 152 -2.47 -8.97 -19.98
N ASP A 153 -2.59 -7.65 -19.98
CA ASP A 153 -2.20 -6.75 -21.05
C ASP A 153 -1.45 -5.56 -20.45
N VAL A 154 -0.87 -4.74 -21.30
CA VAL A 154 -0.26 -3.50 -20.84
C VAL A 154 -1.33 -2.64 -20.15
N GLY A 155 -1.12 -2.38 -18.86
CA GLY A 155 -2.01 -1.57 -18.04
C GLY A 155 -3.28 -2.25 -17.52
N LYS A 156 -3.34 -3.59 -17.43
CA LYS A 156 -4.50 -4.30 -16.87
C LYS A 156 -4.07 -5.36 -15.85
N LEU A 157 -4.28 -5.08 -14.60
CA LEU A 157 -4.20 -6.05 -13.51
C LEU A 157 -5.57 -6.71 -13.26
N PRO A 158 -5.62 -7.86 -12.57
CA PRO A 158 -6.87 -8.60 -12.36
C PRO A 158 -7.90 -7.87 -11.48
N ASP A 159 -7.51 -6.85 -10.74
CA ASP A 159 -8.33 -6.18 -9.72
C ASP A 159 -8.45 -4.66 -9.96
N ALA A 160 -9.37 -4.00 -9.23
CA ALA A 160 -9.71 -2.61 -9.44
C ALA A 160 -8.57 -1.63 -9.08
N ASN A 161 -7.76 -1.97 -8.09
CA ASN A 161 -6.61 -1.18 -7.66
C ASN A 161 -5.38 -2.05 -7.43
N ALA A 162 -4.22 -1.41 -7.22
CA ALA A 162 -2.96 -2.11 -7.06
C ALA A 162 -2.89 -2.93 -5.76
N ALA A 163 -3.54 -2.50 -4.67
CA ALA A 163 -3.54 -3.24 -3.41
C ALA A 163 -4.32 -4.56 -3.54
N ASP A 164 -5.52 -4.53 -4.13
CA ASP A 164 -6.33 -5.74 -4.33
C ASP A 164 -5.62 -6.76 -5.22
N ALA A 165 -4.88 -6.29 -6.23
CA ALA A 165 -4.15 -7.17 -7.14
C ALA A 165 -3.05 -7.97 -6.43
N VAL A 166 -2.31 -7.36 -5.51
CA VAL A 166 -1.13 -7.98 -4.88
C VAL A 166 -1.45 -8.89 -3.69
N GLN A 167 -2.66 -8.81 -3.11
CA GLN A 167 -3.04 -9.66 -1.98
C GLN A 167 -2.96 -11.18 -2.30
N ARG A 168 -2.96 -11.53 -3.59
CA ARG A 168 -2.86 -12.93 -4.06
C ARG A 168 -1.44 -13.46 -4.14
N LEU A 169 -0.45 -12.63 -3.84
CA LEU A 169 0.95 -13.04 -3.81
C LEU A 169 1.29 -13.70 -2.44
N PRO A 170 2.16 -14.72 -2.41
CA PRO A 170 2.59 -15.36 -1.18
C PRO A 170 3.16 -14.36 -0.18
N GLY A 171 2.77 -14.45 1.09
CA GLY A 171 3.26 -13.58 2.16
C GLY A 171 2.75 -12.14 2.10
N VAL A 172 1.71 -11.89 1.31
CA VAL A 172 1.13 -10.55 1.15
C VAL A 172 -0.30 -10.53 1.65
N SER A 173 -0.64 -9.53 2.44
CA SER A 173 -2.01 -9.20 2.84
C SER A 173 -2.26 -7.72 2.65
N ILE A 174 -3.52 -7.31 2.78
CA ILE A 174 -3.91 -5.91 2.64
C ILE A 174 -4.71 -5.44 3.85
N SER A 175 -4.58 -4.20 4.19
CA SER A 175 -5.52 -3.50 5.06
C SER A 175 -6.69 -3.03 4.20
N ILE A 176 -7.91 -3.24 4.68
CA ILE A 176 -9.15 -2.91 3.99
C ILE A 176 -9.75 -1.67 4.64
N ASP A 177 -10.31 -0.81 3.82
CA ASP A 177 -11.06 0.37 4.22
C ASP A 177 -12.38 0.37 3.44
N GLN A 178 -13.49 0.15 4.16
CA GLN A 178 -14.84 0.12 3.60
C GLN A 178 -14.94 -0.78 2.35
N GLY A 179 -14.45 -2.02 2.48
CA GLY A 179 -14.52 -3.05 1.43
C GLY A 179 -13.46 -2.97 0.32
N GLU A 180 -12.56 -1.97 0.33
CA GLU A 180 -11.46 -1.85 -0.63
C GLU A 180 -10.10 -2.07 0.03
N GLY A 181 -9.19 -2.74 -0.69
CA GLY A 181 -7.79 -2.85 -0.29
C GLY A 181 -7.08 -1.51 -0.40
N ARG A 182 -6.42 -1.07 0.68
CA ARG A 182 -5.77 0.24 0.75
C ARG A 182 -4.26 0.15 0.93
N TYR A 183 -3.80 -0.56 1.95
CA TYR A 183 -2.38 -0.69 2.25
C TYR A 183 -1.93 -2.12 2.11
N VAL A 184 -0.72 -2.30 1.60
CA VAL A 184 -0.10 -3.61 1.45
C VAL A 184 0.77 -3.92 2.66
N ILE A 185 0.61 -5.11 3.20
CA ILE A 185 1.32 -5.67 4.34
C ILE A 185 2.13 -6.85 3.84
N VAL A 186 3.46 -6.81 3.98
CA VAL A 186 4.36 -7.86 3.53
C VAL A 186 4.85 -8.65 4.74
N ARG A 187 4.60 -9.98 4.76
CA ARG A 187 5.02 -10.90 5.83
C ARG A 187 4.56 -10.49 7.24
N GLY A 188 3.39 -9.88 7.32
CA GLY A 188 2.82 -9.40 8.58
C GLY A 188 3.49 -8.14 9.16
N VAL A 189 4.38 -7.49 8.42
CA VAL A 189 5.00 -6.22 8.83
C VAL A 189 4.10 -5.07 8.43
N ASP A 190 3.81 -4.17 9.39
CA ASP A 190 2.95 -2.99 9.15
C ASP A 190 3.35 -2.22 7.90
N SER A 191 2.36 -1.71 7.17
CA SER A 191 2.53 -1.00 5.90
C SER A 191 3.43 0.25 5.99
N ASN A 192 3.57 0.88 7.17
CA ASN A 192 4.53 1.97 7.40
C ASN A 192 5.99 1.53 7.27
N LEU A 193 6.27 0.24 7.42
CA LEU A 193 7.59 -0.37 7.37
C LEU A 193 7.86 -1.05 6.02
N ASN A 194 7.02 -0.82 5.02
CA ASN A 194 7.21 -1.24 3.64
C ASN A 194 7.56 -0.03 2.77
N ASN A 195 8.46 -0.23 1.81
CA ASN A 195 8.78 0.80 0.83
C ASN A 195 7.92 0.65 -0.42
N VAL A 196 7.42 1.76 -0.96
CA VAL A 196 6.73 1.78 -2.25
C VAL A 196 7.52 2.62 -3.24
N THR A 197 7.73 2.07 -4.43
CA THR A 197 8.45 2.73 -5.52
C THR A 197 7.64 2.66 -6.82
N VAL A 198 7.85 3.64 -7.70
CA VAL A 198 7.34 3.61 -9.08
C VAL A 198 8.54 3.58 -10.03
N ASN A 199 8.62 2.53 -10.86
CA ASN A 199 9.77 2.27 -11.73
C ASN A 199 11.13 2.26 -10.97
N GLY A 200 11.13 1.74 -9.73
CA GLY A 200 12.31 1.70 -8.85
C GLY A 200 12.67 3.04 -8.19
N GLN A 201 11.86 4.07 -8.35
CA GLN A 201 12.08 5.39 -7.77
C GLN A 201 11.14 5.63 -6.58
N ILE A 202 11.65 6.35 -5.57
CA ILE A 202 10.93 6.65 -4.32
C ILE A 202 9.61 7.37 -4.63
N PHE A 203 8.58 7.00 -3.86
CA PHE A 203 7.26 7.58 -3.94
C PHE A 203 6.76 8.00 -2.54
N PRO A 204 6.34 9.27 -2.32
CA PRO A 204 5.88 9.77 -1.02
C PRO A 204 4.47 9.32 -0.68
N GLY A 205 4.15 9.29 0.62
CA GLY A 205 2.81 9.05 1.13
C GLY A 205 2.04 10.35 1.37
N PRO A 206 0.77 10.47 0.90
CA PRO A 206 0.01 11.72 1.03
C PRO A 206 -0.48 11.98 2.47
N GLU A 207 -0.62 10.95 3.31
CA GLU A 207 -1.20 11.09 4.65
C GLU A 207 -0.29 11.85 5.62
N GLY A 208 -0.84 12.74 6.44
CA GLY A 208 -0.08 13.59 7.35
C GLY A 208 0.72 12.82 8.40
N GLY A 209 0.11 11.84 9.03
CA GLY A 209 0.70 11.15 10.19
C GLY A 209 1.68 10.03 9.87
N SER A 210 1.66 9.48 8.69
CA SER A 210 2.32 8.22 8.34
C SER A 210 3.25 8.34 7.14
N ARG A 211 4.08 7.30 6.93
CA ARG A 211 4.96 7.17 5.75
C ARG A 211 4.41 6.19 4.71
N ARG A 212 3.28 5.56 5.01
CA ARG A 212 2.69 4.56 4.13
C ARG A 212 2.11 5.19 2.88
N VAL A 213 2.15 4.44 1.79
CA VAL A 213 1.54 4.82 0.52
C VAL A 213 0.26 4.01 0.33
N ALA A 214 -0.85 4.70 0.15
CA ALA A 214 -2.14 4.09 -0.10
C ALA A 214 -2.20 3.64 -1.56
N LEU A 215 -2.17 2.32 -1.82
CA LEU A 215 -2.16 1.77 -3.17
C LEU A 215 -3.55 1.75 -3.83
N ASP A 216 -4.62 2.04 -3.08
CA ASP A 216 -5.95 2.31 -3.64
C ASP A 216 -6.01 3.61 -4.46
N THR A 217 -5.05 4.52 -4.28
CA THR A 217 -4.93 5.74 -5.09
C THR A 217 -4.39 5.46 -6.51
N PHE A 218 -3.81 4.26 -6.74
CA PHE A 218 -3.27 3.85 -8.04
C PHE A 218 -4.26 2.98 -8.81
N PRO A 219 -4.84 3.48 -9.91
CA PRO A 219 -5.62 2.63 -10.81
C PRO A 219 -4.73 1.51 -11.37
N SER A 220 -5.21 0.27 -11.29
CA SER A 220 -4.47 -0.89 -11.78
C SER A 220 -4.14 -0.81 -13.28
N ASP A 221 -4.95 -0.09 -14.04
CA ASP A 221 -4.88 0.03 -15.51
C ASP A 221 -3.65 0.78 -16.02
N ILE A 222 -2.98 1.58 -15.18
CA ILE A 222 -1.75 2.30 -15.55
C ILE A 222 -0.47 1.54 -15.17
N ILE A 223 -0.62 0.38 -14.52
CA ILE A 223 0.48 -0.44 -14.02
C ILE A 223 0.61 -1.68 -14.92
N SER A 224 1.82 -1.96 -15.42
CA SER A 224 2.11 -3.15 -16.22
C SER A 224 2.59 -4.33 -15.39
N ARG A 225 3.21 -4.09 -14.24
CA ARG A 225 3.73 -5.11 -13.34
C ARG A 225 3.87 -4.56 -11.93
N VAL A 226 3.64 -5.42 -10.93
CA VAL A 226 4.02 -5.16 -9.54
C VAL A 226 5.06 -6.18 -9.11
N GLU A 227 6.12 -5.71 -8.48
CA GLU A 227 7.20 -6.54 -7.93
C GLU A 227 7.26 -6.31 -6.42
N ILE A 228 7.36 -7.39 -5.65
CA ILE A 228 7.55 -7.32 -4.19
C ILE A 228 8.89 -7.95 -3.87
N VAL A 229 9.86 -7.14 -3.52
CA VAL A 229 11.20 -7.57 -3.14
C VAL A 229 11.19 -7.88 -1.64
N LYS A 230 11.42 -9.14 -1.27
CA LYS A 230 11.38 -9.62 0.11
C LYS A 230 12.75 -9.65 0.79
N ALA A 231 13.83 -9.68 0.01
CA ALA A 231 15.21 -9.61 0.52
C ALA A 231 15.98 -8.55 -0.30
N LEU A 232 16.36 -7.45 0.35
CA LEU A 232 16.92 -6.27 -0.30
C LEU A 232 18.43 -6.40 -0.52
N THR A 233 18.89 -6.01 -1.73
CA THR A 233 20.30 -5.86 -2.06
C THR A 233 20.81 -4.46 -1.70
N PRO A 234 22.14 -4.23 -1.55
CA PRO A 234 22.69 -2.96 -1.08
C PRO A 234 22.36 -1.73 -1.94
N ASP A 235 22.03 -1.91 -3.23
CA ASP A 235 21.64 -0.84 -4.16
C ASP A 235 20.19 -0.36 -3.98
N MET A 236 19.39 -1.06 -3.16
CA MET A 236 18.01 -0.70 -2.86
C MET A 236 17.90 0.19 -1.62
N ASP A 237 16.81 0.96 -1.50
CA ASP A 237 16.50 1.74 -0.30
C ASP A 237 16.26 0.80 0.88
N ALA A 238 16.92 1.07 2.01
CA ALA A 238 16.90 0.20 3.17
C ALA A 238 15.66 0.37 4.06
N ASN A 239 14.84 1.42 3.85
CA ASN A 239 13.63 1.68 4.64
C ASN A 239 12.48 0.72 4.26
N ALA A 240 12.67 -0.58 4.51
CA ALA A 240 11.79 -1.64 4.05
C ALA A 240 11.94 -2.91 4.91
N VAL A 241 11.51 -2.87 6.17
CA VAL A 241 11.55 -4.04 7.09
C VAL A 241 10.72 -5.20 6.56
N GLY A 242 9.52 -4.94 6.05
CA GLY A 242 8.66 -5.95 5.43
C GLY A 242 9.13 -6.34 4.04
N GLY A 243 9.39 -5.35 3.20
CA GLY A 243 9.82 -5.50 1.81
C GLY A 243 9.62 -4.22 1.00
N SER A 244 10.03 -4.25 -0.26
CA SER A 244 9.85 -3.14 -1.20
C SER A 244 8.86 -3.51 -2.29
N ILE A 245 7.86 -2.67 -2.50
CA ILE A 245 6.80 -2.82 -3.49
C ILE A 245 7.11 -1.88 -4.65
N ASN A 246 7.36 -2.42 -5.84
CA ASN A 246 7.69 -1.64 -7.02
C ASN A 246 6.55 -1.71 -8.06
N LEU A 247 5.91 -0.58 -8.32
CA LEU A 247 4.92 -0.41 -9.36
C LEU A 247 5.62 -0.06 -10.67
N VAL A 248 5.54 -0.94 -11.67
CA VAL A 248 6.21 -0.75 -12.96
C VAL A 248 5.18 -0.31 -13.99
N THR A 249 5.40 0.83 -14.62
CA THR A 249 4.57 1.35 -15.71
C THR A 249 5.03 0.79 -17.07
N ALA A 250 4.18 0.87 -18.09
CA ALA A 250 4.50 0.37 -19.43
C ALA A 250 5.61 1.18 -20.11
N SER A 251 6.39 0.51 -20.97
CA SER A 251 7.36 1.11 -21.88
C SER A 251 6.92 0.91 -23.33
N ALA A 252 7.16 1.89 -24.20
CA ALA A 252 6.94 1.73 -25.62
C ALA A 252 7.86 0.67 -26.27
N PHE A 253 8.98 0.38 -25.61
CA PHE A 253 9.92 -0.67 -25.99
C PHE A 253 9.51 -2.06 -25.51
N ASP A 254 8.37 -2.23 -24.85
CA ASP A 254 7.86 -3.55 -24.44
C ASP A 254 7.29 -4.33 -25.63
N ARG A 255 6.93 -3.64 -26.75
CA ARG A 255 6.41 -4.26 -27.98
C ARG A 255 6.91 -3.57 -29.25
N PRO A 256 7.39 -4.32 -30.25
CA PRO A 256 7.69 -3.76 -31.57
C PRO A 256 6.41 -3.18 -32.21
N GLY A 257 6.52 -2.02 -32.83
CA GLY A 257 5.42 -1.37 -33.55
C GLY A 257 4.39 -0.64 -32.68
N GLY A 258 4.43 -0.82 -31.35
CA GLY A 258 3.53 -0.16 -30.42
C GLY A 258 2.34 -1.00 -29.96
N PHE A 259 1.48 -0.39 -29.14
CA PHE A 259 0.27 -1.02 -28.60
C PHE A 259 -0.82 0.02 -28.32
N GLY A 260 -2.06 -0.42 -28.37
CA GLY A 260 -3.21 0.32 -27.88
C GLY A 260 -4.13 -0.61 -27.08
N TYR A 261 -4.57 -0.15 -25.92
CA TYR A 261 -5.50 -0.85 -25.05
C TYR A 261 -6.51 0.14 -24.50
N GLY A 262 -7.79 -0.24 -24.45
CA GLY A 262 -8.82 0.53 -23.77
C GLY A 262 -9.88 -0.38 -23.18
N SER A 263 -10.52 0.03 -22.10
CA SER A 263 -11.68 -0.66 -21.53
C SER A 263 -12.69 0.32 -20.97
N ALA A 264 -13.93 -0.14 -20.89
CA ALA A 264 -15.02 0.55 -20.21
C ALA A 264 -15.82 -0.47 -19.40
N THR A 265 -16.17 -0.11 -18.18
CA THR A 265 -16.85 -0.97 -17.21
C THR A 265 -18.01 -0.22 -16.58
N VAL A 266 -19.12 -0.91 -16.36
CA VAL A 266 -20.22 -0.48 -15.50
C VAL A 266 -20.50 -1.54 -14.46
N GLY A 267 -20.98 -1.15 -13.29
CA GLY A 267 -21.21 -2.07 -12.18
C GLY A 267 -22.52 -1.82 -11.46
N TYR A 268 -22.71 -2.59 -10.43
CA TYR A 268 -23.81 -2.50 -9.47
C TYR A 268 -23.25 -2.80 -8.08
N ASN A 269 -23.56 -1.97 -7.10
CA ASN A 269 -23.31 -2.23 -5.69
C ASN A 269 -24.62 -2.60 -5.02
N ASP A 270 -24.64 -3.72 -4.32
CA ASP A 270 -25.88 -4.27 -3.77
C ASP A 270 -26.49 -3.39 -2.69
N LYS A 271 -25.66 -2.91 -1.74
CA LYS A 271 -26.15 -2.11 -0.63
C LYS A 271 -26.61 -0.72 -1.06
N SER A 272 -25.84 0.02 -1.85
CA SER A 272 -26.27 1.36 -2.29
C SER A 272 -27.26 1.33 -3.45
N GLY A 273 -27.35 0.22 -4.20
CA GLY A 273 -28.13 0.15 -5.44
C GLY A 273 -27.56 0.99 -6.58
N ASN A 274 -26.39 1.63 -6.40
CA ASN A 274 -25.79 2.57 -7.33
C ASN A 274 -24.92 1.90 -8.39
N THR A 275 -24.56 2.68 -9.42
CA THR A 275 -23.86 2.19 -10.61
C THR A 275 -22.46 2.75 -10.70
N PRO A 276 -21.43 2.05 -10.15
CA PRO A 276 -20.03 2.40 -10.37
C PRO A 276 -19.66 2.24 -11.85
N TYR A 277 -18.68 3.03 -12.31
CA TYR A 277 -18.13 2.92 -13.67
C TYR A 277 -16.64 3.21 -13.72
N SER A 278 -15.99 2.67 -14.75
CA SER A 278 -14.58 3.00 -15.05
C SER A 278 -14.32 3.00 -16.54
N ALA A 279 -13.30 3.76 -16.94
CA ALA A 279 -12.79 3.77 -18.30
C ALA A 279 -11.27 3.99 -18.27
N ASN A 280 -10.55 3.28 -19.14
CA ASN A 280 -9.13 3.48 -19.31
C ASN A 280 -8.72 3.44 -20.79
N LEU A 281 -7.59 4.06 -21.08
CA LEU A 281 -6.93 4.05 -22.37
C LEU A 281 -5.42 4.07 -22.15
N SER A 282 -4.71 3.13 -22.74
CA SER A 282 -3.25 3.09 -22.78
C SER A 282 -2.78 2.96 -24.22
N TRP A 283 -1.82 3.77 -24.60
CA TRP A 283 -1.24 3.79 -25.92
C TRP A 283 0.26 3.97 -25.85
N GLY A 284 1.00 3.18 -26.60
CA GLY A 284 2.44 3.26 -26.70
C GLY A 284 2.92 3.09 -28.14
N ARG A 285 3.90 3.87 -28.55
CA ARG A 285 4.45 3.78 -29.91
C ARG A 285 5.93 4.17 -29.95
N LEU A 286 6.65 3.55 -30.89
CA LEU A 286 8.00 3.91 -31.26
C LEU A 286 7.99 4.86 -32.46
N PHE A 287 8.93 5.78 -32.50
CA PHE A 287 9.09 6.79 -33.50
C PHE A 287 10.57 6.92 -33.96
N GLY A 288 10.76 7.50 -35.13
CA GLY A 288 12.08 7.70 -35.73
C GLY A 288 12.42 6.63 -36.77
N SER A 289 13.45 6.85 -37.54
CA SER A 289 13.84 5.96 -38.63
C SER A 289 14.42 4.62 -38.18
N ALA A 290 14.83 4.53 -36.92
CA ALA A 290 15.35 3.33 -36.26
C ALA A 290 14.60 3.03 -34.94
N ASP A 291 13.33 3.44 -34.83
CA ASP A 291 12.49 3.24 -33.62
C ASP A 291 13.17 3.71 -32.32
N GLN A 292 13.95 4.80 -32.40
CA GLN A 292 14.76 5.25 -31.26
C GLN A 292 14.00 6.06 -30.22
N PHE A 293 12.81 6.57 -30.51
CA PHE A 293 11.97 7.31 -29.55
C PHE A 293 10.76 6.49 -29.17
N GLY A 294 10.52 6.35 -27.87
CA GLY A 294 9.36 5.69 -27.33
C GLY A 294 8.46 6.67 -26.56
N VAL A 295 7.16 6.58 -26.75
CA VAL A 295 6.16 7.35 -26.01
C VAL A 295 5.08 6.39 -25.53
N VAL A 296 4.72 6.48 -24.24
CA VAL A 296 3.54 5.82 -23.66
C VAL A 296 2.66 6.88 -23.01
N LEU A 297 1.37 6.81 -23.31
CA LEU A 297 0.34 7.61 -22.68
C LEU A 297 -0.72 6.66 -22.10
N GLY A 298 -1.01 6.81 -20.81
CA GLY A 298 -2.04 6.08 -20.08
C GLY A 298 -2.99 7.06 -19.41
N LEU A 299 -4.28 6.79 -19.50
CA LEU A 299 -5.34 7.52 -18.82
C LEU A 299 -6.32 6.53 -18.21
N SER A 300 -6.67 6.70 -16.95
CA SER A 300 -7.68 5.91 -16.24
C SER A 300 -8.58 6.83 -15.43
N HIS A 301 -9.86 6.53 -15.42
CA HIS A 301 -10.83 7.19 -14.54
C HIS A 301 -11.83 6.16 -14.01
N SER A 302 -12.11 6.19 -12.71
CA SER A 302 -13.13 5.37 -12.08
C SER A 302 -13.96 6.18 -11.09
N PHE A 303 -15.23 5.82 -10.99
CA PHE A 303 -16.19 6.33 -10.03
C PHE A 303 -16.83 5.14 -9.32
N ARG A 304 -16.87 5.20 -7.99
CA ARG A 304 -17.62 4.27 -7.14
C ARG A 304 -18.51 5.07 -6.21
N ASP A 305 -19.73 4.59 -6.08
CA ASP A 305 -20.74 5.07 -5.15
C ASP A 305 -21.27 3.84 -4.39
N TYR A 306 -21.07 3.81 -3.09
CA TYR A 306 -21.39 2.65 -2.26
C TYR A 306 -21.73 3.07 -0.83
N GLU A 307 -22.34 2.17 -0.09
CA GLU A 307 -22.75 2.34 1.28
C GLU A 307 -22.18 1.26 2.18
N SER A 308 -22.02 1.56 3.47
CA SER A 308 -21.72 0.58 4.49
C SER A 308 -22.40 0.91 5.82
N ASP A 309 -22.88 -0.13 6.51
CA ASP A 309 -23.41 -0.01 7.86
C ASP A 309 -22.43 -0.53 8.87
N THR A 310 -22.28 0.19 9.98
CA THR A 310 -21.42 -0.23 11.08
C THR A 310 -22.17 -0.18 12.41
N ILE A 311 -21.99 -1.23 13.22
CA ILE A 311 -22.37 -1.22 14.62
C ILE A 311 -21.13 -1.38 15.47
N GLU A 312 -20.97 -0.51 16.47
CA GLU A 312 -19.86 -0.57 17.43
C GLU A 312 -20.37 -0.69 18.86
N GLY A 313 -19.72 -1.53 19.66
CA GLY A 313 -19.92 -1.61 21.10
C GLY A 313 -18.80 -0.86 21.85
N GLY A 314 -19.14 -0.10 22.88
CA GLY A 314 -18.17 0.64 23.68
C GLY A 314 -18.32 0.46 25.18
N GLY A 315 -17.21 0.59 25.93
CA GLY A 315 -17.22 0.56 27.38
C GLY A 315 -17.62 -0.78 27.99
N TYR A 316 -16.98 -1.86 27.58
CA TYR A 316 -17.29 -3.22 28.07
C TYR A 316 -17.04 -3.36 29.56
N ARG A 317 -18.04 -3.88 30.30
CA ARG A 317 -17.97 -4.12 31.75
C ARG A 317 -18.69 -5.41 32.19
N PRO A 318 -18.32 -6.01 33.34
CA PRO A 318 -19.03 -7.16 33.88
C PRO A 318 -20.44 -6.80 34.34
N VAL A 319 -21.45 -7.51 33.87
CA VAL A 319 -22.84 -7.40 34.28
C VAL A 319 -23.40 -8.82 34.49
N ASN A 320 -23.70 -9.20 35.71
CA ASN A 320 -24.26 -10.53 36.06
C ASN A 320 -23.50 -11.72 35.47
N GLY A 321 -22.16 -11.66 35.48
CA GLY A 321 -21.30 -12.73 34.97
C GLY A 321 -21.07 -12.68 33.45
N GLN A 322 -21.67 -11.74 32.74
CA GLN A 322 -21.38 -11.45 31.32
C GLN A 322 -20.63 -10.13 31.18
N ILE A 323 -19.85 -9.99 30.14
CA ILE A 323 -19.22 -8.73 29.78
C ILE A 323 -20.09 -8.08 28.68
N LEU A 324 -20.74 -6.97 29.03
CA LEU A 324 -21.63 -6.24 28.15
C LEU A 324 -21.09 -4.84 27.84
N PRO A 325 -21.32 -4.31 26.63
CA PRO A 325 -20.98 -2.94 26.33
C PRO A 325 -21.87 -1.95 27.10
N ASP A 326 -21.34 -0.77 27.39
CA ASP A 326 -22.07 0.33 28.04
C ASP A 326 -22.80 1.24 27.06
N SER A 327 -22.36 1.23 25.84
CA SER A 327 -22.93 2.03 24.75
C SER A 327 -22.86 1.26 23.44
N GLN A 328 -23.66 1.69 22.50
CA GLN A 328 -23.67 1.17 21.14
C GLN A 328 -23.76 2.34 20.16
N VAL A 329 -22.98 2.26 19.10
CA VAL A 329 -22.95 3.25 18.02
C VAL A 329 -23.43 2.57 16.75
N PHE A 330 -24.39 3.16 16.10
CA PHE A 330 -24.87 2.82 14.77
C PHE A 330 -24.34 3.86 13.80
N ARG A 331 -23.77 3.43 12.69
CA ARG A 331 -23.31 4.33 11.62
C ARG A 331 -23.75 3.82 10.26
N ASP A 332 -24.22 4.76 9.49
CA ASP A 332 -24.55 4.60 8.08
C ASP A 332 -23.61 5.50 7.27
N TYR A 333 -22.93 4.93 6.29
CA TYR A 333 -21.99 5.62 5.42
C TYR A 333 -22.50 5.63 3.98
N SER A 334 -22.55 6.81 3.39
CA SER A 334 -22.68 7.02 1.94
C SER A 334 -21.36 7.58 1.42
N ILE A 335 -20.77 6.93 0.42
CA ILE A 335 -19.41 7.22 0.01
C ILE A 335 -19.30 7.26 -1.50
N GLU A 336 -18.80 8.40 -2.02
CA GLU A 336 -18.42 8.55 -3.42
C GLU A 336 -16.89 8.60 -3.56
N ARG A 337 -16.31 7.66 -4.29
CA ARG A 337 -14.88 7.63 -4.60
C ARG A 337 -14.60 7.83 -6.07
N GLN A 338 -13.71 8.77 -6.38
CA GLN A 338 -13.25 9.05 -7.73
C GLN A 338 -11.73 8.88 -7.81
N ARG A 339 -11.27 8.15 -8.82
CA ARG A 339 -9.85 7.99 -9.12
C ARG A 339 -9.56 8.43 -10.54
N THR A 340 -8.49 9.19 -10.70
CA THR A 340 -7.98 9.55 -12.02
C THR A 340 -6.48 9.30 -12.04
N GLY A 341 -6.01 8.53 -13.01
CA GLY A 341 -4.59 8.25 -13.20
C GLY A 341 -4.13 8.67 -14.58
N VAL A 342 -2.94 9.27 -14.65
CA VAL A 342 -2.28 9.62 -15.91
C VAL A 342 -0.84 9.14 -15.87
N VAL A 343 -0.40 8.45 -16.91
CA VAL A 343 1.00 8.10 -17.13
C VAL A 343 1.45 8.68 -18.44
N ALA A 344 2.63 9.31 -18.47
CA ALA A 344 3.27 9.81 -19.69
C ALA A 344 4.77 9.49 -19.62
N ASN A 345 5.19 8.42 -20.31
CA ASN A 345 6.58 7.97 -20.34
C ASN A 345 7.21 8.30 -21.69
N PHE A 346 8.38 8.89 -21.64
CA PHE A 346 9.20 9.23 -22.81
C PHE A 346 10.53 8.53 -22.68
N GLU A 347 10.94 7.85 -23.73
CA GLU A 347 12.20 7.14 -23.78
C GLU A 347 12.92 7.48 -25.08
N TRP A 348 14.25 7.62 -25.03
CA TRP A 348 15.08 7.85 -26.20
C TRP A 348 16.33 6.95 -26.14
N LYS A 349 16.48 6.12 -27.16
CA LYS A 349 17.66 5.28 -27.41
C LYS A 349 18.39 5.79 -28.66
N PRO A 350 19.28 6.83 -28.54
CA PRO A 350 19.98 7.38 -29.71
C PRO A 350 20.88 6.35 -30.42
N ASN A 351 21.36 5.40 -29.66
CA ASN A 351 22.13 4.24 -30.09
C ASN A 351 21.99 3.11 -29.03
N ASP A 352 22.71 2.01 -29.23
CA ASP A 352 22.63 0.85 -28.32
C ASP A 352 23.27 1.09 -26.93
N GLU A 353 24.11 2.12 -26.82
CA GLU A 353 24.82 2.44 -25.57
C GLU A 353 23.98 3.34 -24.65
N TRP A 354 23.12 4.19 -25.22
CA TRP A 354 22.39 5.20 -24.48
C TRP A 354 20.89 4.91 -24.41
N ARG A 355 20.34 5.04 -23.23
CA ARG A 355 18.90 5.14 -22.98
C ARG A 355 18.64 6.31 -22.06
N LEU A 356 17.87 7.28 -22.53
CA LEU A 356 17.36 8.38 -21.72
C LEU A 356 15.88 8.16 -21.48
N PHE A 357 15.38 8.55 -20.32
CA PHE A 357 13.96 8.41 -19.99
C PHE A 357 13.44 9.60 -19.16
N ALA A 358 12.15 9.85 -19.28
CA ALA A 358 11.38 10.72 -18.40
C ALA A 358 10.01 10.07 -18.19
N ASN A 359 9.77 9.59 -16.99
CA ASN A 359 8.53 8.94 -16.59
C ASN A 359 7.73 9.89 -15.71
N ASN A 360 6.48 10.13 -16.09
CA ASN A 360 5.55 10.94 -15.34
C ASN A 360 4.36 10.09 -14.91
N THR A 361 4.01 10.18 -13.65
CA THR A 361 2.80 9.56 -13.09
C THR A 361 2.05 10.61 -12.28
N PHE A 362 0.77 10.75 -12.56
CA PHE A 362 -0.14 11.59 -11.80
C PHE A 362 -1.33 10.73 -11.38
N THR A 363 -1.68 10.77 -10.10
CA THR A 363 -2.92 10.19 -9.59
C THR A 363 -3.67 11.19 -8.73
N ARG A 364 -4.98 11.17 -8.85
CA ARG A 364 -5.90 11.93 -8.00
C ARG A 364 -6.98 11.00 -7.50
N TYR A 365 -7.08 10.92 -6.20
CA TYR A 365 -8.12 10.21 -5.46
C TYR A 365 -8.98 11.22 -4.73
N ALA A 366 -10.29 11.13 -4.83
CA ALA A 366 -11.22 11.95 -4.08
C ALA A 366 -12.26 11.03 -3.42
N ASP A 367 -12.45 11.23 -2.11
CA ASP A 367 -13.40 10.54 -1.25
C ASP A 367 -14.36 11.57 -0.69
N ASP A 368 -15.64 11.48 -1.02
CA ASP A 368 -16.72 12.33 -0.51
C ASP A 368 -17.64 11.46 0.33
N GLU A 369 -17.59 11.65 1.65
CA GLU A 369 -18.25 10.81 2.65
C GLU A 369 -19.33 11.61 3.37
N GLU A 370 -20.53 11.05 3.46
CA GLU A 370 -21.53 11.44 4.43
C GLU A 370 -21.73 10.26 5.40
N ARG A 371 -21.67 10.54 6.70
CA ARG A 371 -21.81 9.54 7.75
C ARG A 371 -22.80 10.00 8.80
N ASP A 372 -23.92 9.33 8.86
CA ASP A 372 -24.85 9.45 9.96
C ASP A 372 -24.46 8.53 11.12
N SER A 373 -24.66 8.98 12.36
CA SER A 373 -24.38 8.20 13.56
C SER A 373 -25.42 8.40 14.63
N LEU A 374 -25.85 7.30 15.23
CA LEU A 374 -26.62 7.27 16.48
C LEU A 374 -25.83 6.55 17.55
N THR A 375 -25.41 7.28 18.58
CA THR A 375 -24.78 6.70 19.78
C THR A 375 -25.82 6.58 20.89
N VAL A 376 -26.01 5.37 21.43
CA VAL A 376 -26.88 5.12 22.57
C VAL A 376 -26.03 4.72 23.76
N GLN A 377 -25.88 5.62 24.75
CA GLN A 377 -25.21 5.36 26.02
C GLN A 377 -26.26 4.90 27.07
N TYR A 378 -26.66 3.66 26.95
CA TYR A 378 -27.78 3.11 27.77
C TYR A 378 -27.36 2.82 29.20
N ALA A 379 -26.08 2.58 29.46
CA ALA A 379 -25.60 2.24 30.82
C ALA A 379 -25.35 3.46 31.73
N LEU A 380 -25.77 4.66 31.35
CA LEU A 380 -25.73 5.84 32.24
C LEU A 380 -26.78 5.82 33.36
N GLY A 381 -27.83 5.01 33.21
CA GLY A 381 -28.85 4.79 34.24
C GLY A 381 -28.51 3.64 35.17
N THR A 382 -29.34 3.46 36.19
CA THR A 382 -29.26 2.30 37.11
C THR A 382 -29.82 1.06 36.43
N LEU A 383 -29.08 -0.03 36.45
CA LEU A 383 -29.49 -1.31 35.92
C LEU A 383 -30.44 -2.03 36.91
N THR A 384 -31.57 -2.50 36.42
CA THR A 384 -32.58 -3.25 37.15
C THR A 384 -33.05 -4.47 36.35
N ASN A 385 -33.61 -5.48 37.00
CA ASN A 385 -34.15 -6.67 36.37
C ASN A 385 -33.19 -7.37 35.41
N ALA A 386 -31.91 -7.37 35.76
CA ALA A 386 -30.89 -7.90 34.88
C ALA A 386 -30.82 -9.42 34.93
N THR A 387 -30.84 -10.05 33.77
CA THR A 387 -30.57 -11.47 33.52
C THR A 387 -29.29 -11.60 32.66
N PRO A 388 -28.78 -12.80 32.41
CA PRO A 388 -27.68 -12.97 31.47
C PRO A 388 -27.93 -12.43 30.05
N THR A 389 -29.19 -12.39 29.61
CA THR A 389 -29.55 -12.05 28.21
C THR A 389 -30.44 -10.81 28.09
N SER A 390 -30.85 -10.18 29.22
CA SER A 390 -31.72 -9.01 29.19
C SER A 390 -31.59 -8.16 30.45
N GLY A 391 -31.98 -6.88 30.34
CA GLY A 391 -31.99 -5.95 31.46
C GLY A 391 -32.70 -4.65 31.15
N GLN A 392 -32.84 -3.81 32.20
CA GLN A 392 -33.45 -2.48 32.11
C GLN A 392 -32.53 -1.45 32.74
N TYR A 393 -32.29 -0.36 32.04
CA TYR A 393 -31.63 0.82 32.61
C TYR A 393 -32.66 1.92 32.84
N SER A 394 -32.59 2.58 33.98
CA SER A 394 -33.53 3.65 34.37
C SER A 394 -33.39 4.91 33.53
N GLY A 395 -32.31 5.04 32.80
CA GLY A 395 -32.02 6.18 31.91
C GLY A 395 -30.87 5.88 30.96
N GLY A 396 -30.72 6.71 29.94
CA GLY A 396 -29.66 6.66 28.97
C GLY A 396 -29.59 7.98 28.20
N ARG A 397 -28.63 8.13 27.33
CA ARG A 397 -28.41 9.31 26.51
C ARG A 397 -28.26 8.92 25.05
N GLY A 398 -28.98 9.60 24.17
CA GLY A 398 -28.78 9.51 22.73
C GLY A 398 -27.93 10.67 22.22
N THR A 399 -27.03 10.39 21.28
CA THR A 399 -26.30 11.41 20.52
C THR A 399 -26.46 11.10 19.04
N ILE A 400 -26.86 12.08 18.27
CA ILE A 400 -27.00 12.01 16.82
C ILE A 400 -25.93 12.90 16.21
N GLU A 401 -25.13 12.33 15.34
CA GLU A 401 -24.05 13.03 14.65
C GLU A 401 -24.17 12.83 13.14
N LEU A 402 -23.90 13.89 12.41
CA LEU A 402 -23.65 13.86 10.97
C LEU A 402 -22.23 14.32 10.71
N ARG A 403 -21.49 13.57 9.90
CA ARG A 403 -20.22 14.03 9.30
C ARG A 403 -20.40 14.13 7.80
N SER A 404 -20.08 15.30 7.24
CA SER A 404 -19.87 15.46 5.80
C SER A 404 -18.41 15.81 5.58
N ARG A 405 -17.68 14.94 4.86
CA ARG A 405 -16.22 15.04 4.67
C ARG A 405 -15.86 14.84 3.21
N LYS A 406 -14.95 15.66 2.71
CA LYS A 406 -14.29 15.45 1.43
C LYS A 406 -12.79 15.42 1.61
N VAL A 407 -12.14 14.35 1.17
CA VAL A 407 -10.68 14.20 1.14
C VAL A 407 -10.25 14.08 -0.31
N VAL A 408 -9.20 14.79 -0.67
CA VAL A 408 -8.59 14.71 -2.01
C VAL A 408 -7.11 14.43 -1.84
N GLN A 409 -6.65 13.28 -2.33
CA GLN A 409 -5.24 12.94 -2.40
C GLN A 409 -4.75 13.13 -3.83
N THR A 410 -3.65 13.83 -3.98
CA THR A 410 -2.98 14.06 -5.26
C THR A 410 -1.54 13.62 -5.15
N LEU A 411 -1.10 12.81 -6.09
CA LEU A 411 0.25 12.27 -6.14
C LEU A 411 0.82 12.56 -7.53
N TYR A 412 1.97 13.19 -7.56
CA TYR A 412 2.72 13.46 -8.77
C TYR A 412 4.14 12.93 -8.65
N ASN A 413 4.63 12.24 -9.66
CA ASN A 413 6.01 11.77 -9.72
C ASN A 413 6.58 12.01 -11.11
N LEU A 414 7.67 12.75 -11.16
CA LEU A 414 8.53 12.90 -12.33
C LEU A 414 9.87 12.26 -12.03
N SER A 415 10.20 11.18 -12.71
CA SER A 415 11.53 10.58 -12.69
C SER A 415 12.18 10.71 -14.05
N ALA A 416 13.40 11.22 -14.08
CA ALA A 416 14.17 11.34 -15.32
C ALA A 416 15.59 10.78 -15.12
N GLY A 417 16.15 10.20 -16.15
CA GLY A 417 17.46 9.61 -16.04
C GLY A 417 18.10 9.22 -17.36
N ALA A 418 19.31 8.71 -17.23
CA ALA A 418 20.10 8.22 -18.34
C ALA A 418 20.82 6.94 -17.95
N ARG A 419 20.81 5.94 -18.82
CA ARG A 419 21.66 4.76 -18.75
C ARG A 419 22.66 4.84 -19.90
N TYR A 420 23.93 4.65 -19.57
CA TYR A 420 25.01 4.47 -20.52
C TYR A 420 25.65 3.10 -20.31
N ALA A 421 25.66 2.26 -21.36
CA ALA A 421 26.25 0.92 -21.31
C ALA A 421 27.22 0.76 -22.47
N ALA A 422 28.53 0.70 -22.17
CA ALA A 422 29.59 0.54 -23.18
C ALA A 422 30.66 -0.41 -22.67
N GLY A 423 30.93 -1.47 -23.42
CA GLY A 423 31.84 -2.54 -23.01
C GLY A 423 31.44 -3.10 -21.65
N PRO A 424 32.34 -3.22 -20.67
CA PRO A 424 31.99 -3.77 -19.35
C PRO A 424 31.34 -2.75 -18.40
N TRP A 425 31.15 -1.51 -18.80
CA TRP A 425 30.66 -0.43 -17.95
C TRP A 425 29.19 -0.14 -18.18
N THR A 426 28.43 -0.04 -17.09
CA THR A 426 27.09 0.53 -17.07
C THR A 426 27.03 1.63 -16.05
N LEU A 427 26.58 2.81 -16.45
CA LEU A 427 26.29 3.96 -15.60
C LEU A 427 24.81 4.28 -15.67
N ASP A 428 24.14 4.30 -14.54
CA ASP A 428 22.77 4.76 -14.38
C ASP A 428 22.75 6.07 -13.59
N LEU A 429 22.10 7.09 -14.14
CA LEU A 429 21.84 8.37 -13.48
C LEU A 429 20.33 8.56 -13.38
N ASN A 430 19.86 8.97 -12.22
CA ASN A 430 18.44 9.24 -12.00
C ASN A 430 18.20 10.45 -11.11
N GLY A 431 17.12 11.18 -11.41
CA GLY A 431 16.60 12.26 -10.58
C GLY A 431 15.09 12.12 -10.46
N VAL A 432 14.56 12.45 -9.29
CA VAL A 432 13.12 12.37 -8.98
C VAL A 432 12.69 13.68 -8.34
N TYR A 433 11.55 14.17 -8.80
CA TYR A 433 10.70 15.09 -8.06
C TYR A 433 9.35 14.42 -7.86
N ALA A 434 8.90 14.29 -6.62
CA ALA A 434 7.59 13.78 -6.31
C ALA A 434 6.90 14.69 -5.29
N ASP A 435 5.62 14.89 -5.49
CA ASP A 435 4.72 15.67 -4.64
C ASP A 435 3.54 14.79 -4.25
N ALA A 436 3.21 14.75 -2.96
CA ALA A 436 2.05 14.07 -2.42
C ALA A 436 1.29 15.01 -1.50
N ALA A 437 0.04 15.26 -1.82
CA ALA A 437 -0.84 16.12 -1.04
C ALA A 437 -2.10 15.38 -0.61
N GLU A 438 -2.59 15.69 0.60
CA GLU A 438 -3.90 15.32 1.09
C GLU A 438 -4.64 16.56 1.56
N ASP A 439 -5.60 17.01 0.78
CA ASP A 439 -6.47 18.12 1.12
C ASP A 439 -7.78 17.60 1.71
N THR A 440 -8.22 18.16 2.82
CA THR A 440 -9.58 18.02 3.33
C THR A 440 -10.29 19.38 3.21
N PRO A 441 -10.81 19.73 2.02
CA PRO A 441 -11.41 21.04 1.79
C PRO A 441 -12.73 21.23 2.57
N ARG A 442 -13.32 20.13 3.02
CA ARG A 442 -14.55 20.12 3.81
C ARG A 442 -14.54 18.95 4.78
N ARG A 443 -14.69 19.26 6.06
CA ARG A 443 -15.20 18.35 7.07
C ARG A 443 -16.07 19.13 8.03
N ILE A 444 -17.33 18.73 8.11
CA ILE A 444 -18.34 19.37 8.98
C ILE A 444 -18.95 18.26 9.82
N ASP A 445 -18.80 18.37 11.14
CA ASP A 445 -19.37 17.45 12.12
C ASP A 445 -20.47 18.19 12.90
N TRP A 446 -21.72 17.76 12.74
CA TRP A 446 -22.87 18.22 13.51
C TRP A 446 -23.16 17.24 14.63
N GLU A 447 -23.47 17.74 15.83
CA GLU A 447 -23.82 16.91 16.99
C GLU A 447 -25.05 17.48 17.70
N PHE A 448 -26.04 16.60 17.89
CA PHE A 448 -27.22 16.80 18.69
C PHE A 448 -27.27 15.76 19.81
N ARG A 449 -27.50 16.18 21.05
CA ARG A 449 -27.35 15.32 22.22
C ARG A 449 -28.48 15.51 23.21
N SER A 450 -29.12 14.41 23.62
CA SER A 450 -30.15 14.42 24.61
C SER A 450 -29.60 14.65 26.02
N ALA A 451 -30.49 14.94 26.99
CA ALA A 451 -30.15 14.92 28.43
C ALA A 451 -29.67 13.53 28.87
N THR A 452 -28.86 13.41 29.92
CA THR A 452 -28.30 12.16 30.46
C THR A 452 -29.47 11.34 30.92
N ASN A 453 -30.37 11.12 31.27
CA ASN A 453 -31.45 10.25 31.67
C ASN A 453 -32.71 10.38 30.80
N ALA A 454 -32.55 10.82 29.55
CA ALA A 454 -33.67 11.07 28.66
C ALA A 454 -34.40 9.80 28.21
N PHE A 455 -33.70 8.65 28.21
CA PHE A 455 -34.17 7.41 27.60
C PHE A 455 -34.04 6.21 28.54
N PRO A 456 -35.08 5.92 29.37
CA PRO A 456 -35.17 4.61 29.98
C PRO A 456 -35.18 3.54 28.89
N ASN A 457 -34.43 2.50 29.06
CA ASN A 457 -34.24 1.52 28.00
C ASN A 457 -34.21 0.08 28.51
N THR A 458 -34.55 -0.83 27.61
CA THR A 458 -34.38 -2.27 27.82
C THR A 458 -33.39 -2.77 26.76
N TYR A 459 -32.61 -3.77 27.16
CA TYR A 459 -31.75 -4.46 26.22
C TYR A 459 -32.03 -5.96 26.20
N SER A 460 -31.78 -6.58 25.06
CA SER A 460 -31.78 -8.01 24.88
C SER A 460 -30.49 -8.42 24.15
N ALA A 461 -29.78 -9.41 24.70
CA ALA A 461 -28.54 -9.96 24.13
C ALA A 461 -28.89 -11.21 23.30
N SER A 462 -29.43 -11.04 22.11
CA SER A 462 -29.77 -12.14 21.18
C SER A 462 -28.73 -12.37 20.08
N GLY A 463 -27.62 -11.72 20.13
CA GLY A 463 -26.51 -11.76 19.16
C GLY A 463 -25.29 -10.99 19.67
N PRO A 464 -24.30 -10.73 18.81
CA PRO A 464 -23.07 -10.03 19.20
C PRO A 464 -23.33 -8.59 19.65
N PHE A 465 -24.42 -7.96 19.21
CA PHE A 465 -24.85 -6.64 19.62
C PHE A 465 -26.18 -6.69 20.35
N LEU A 466 -26.40 -5.71 21.23
CA LEU A 466 -27.63 -5.63 22.01
C LEU A 466 -28.77 -5.05 21.16
N ASP A 467 -29.94 -5.68 21.21
CA ASP A 467 -31.20 -5.07 20.77
C ASP A 467 -31.68 -4.11 21.86
N ILE A 468 -31.49 -2.79 21.61
CA ILE A 468 -31.81 -1.73 22.56
C ILE A 468 -33.13 -1.11 22.18
N ARG A 469 -34.10 -1.11 23.13
CA ARG A 469 -35.40 -0.49 22.95
C ARG A 469 -35.60 0.60 23.99
N SER A 470 -35.89 1.79 23.50
CA SER A 470 -36.19 2.93 24.31
C SER A 470 -37.36 3.72 23.77
N PRO A 471 -38.39 3.99 24.59
CA PRO A 471 -39.40 4.93 24.22
C PRO A 471 -38.76 6.31 23.88
N ASN A 472 -39.22 6.92 22.83
CA ASN A 472 -38.80 8.25 22.42
C ASN A 472 -37.33 8.38 21.93
N LEU A 473 -36.59 7.31 21.74
CA LEU A 473 -35.25 7.39 21.12
C LEU A 473 -35.33 7.95 19.67
N GLN A 474 -36.46 7.71 18.99
CA GLN A 474 -36.78 8.16 17.64
C GLN A 474 -37.37 9.59 17.58
N ASP A 475 -37.60 10.27 18.71
CA ASP A 475 -38.19 11.61 18.73
C ASP A 475 -37.12 12.70 18.57
N PRO A 476 -37.00 13.39 17.39
CA PRO A 476 -35.98 14.38 17.15
C PRO A 476 -36.13 15.62 18.03
N ALA A 477 -37.28 15.85 18.68
CA ALA A 477 -37.51 16.96 19.59
C ALA A 477 -36.76 16.77 20.93
N ARG A 478 -36.21 15.60 21.20
CA ARG A 478 -35.44 15.30 22.41
C ARG A 478 -33.95 15.56 22.30
N TYR A 479 -33.46 15.98 21.13
CA TYR A 479 -32.05 16.18 20.84
C TYR A 479 -31.75 17.67 20.61
N PRO A 480 -31.40 18.43 21.67
CA PRO A 480 -30.88 19.77 21.49
C PRO A 480 -29.51 19.78 20.79
N PHE A 481 -29.25 20.84 20.05
CA PHE A 481 -27.95 21.10 19.44
C PHE A 481 -26.86 21.11 20.51
N ARG A 482 -25.76 20.44 20.25
CA ARG A 482 -24.59 20.35 21.12
C ARG A 482 -23.42 21.13 20.55
N ARG A 483 -23.01 20.84 19.32
CA ARG A 483 -21.88 21.51 18.65
C ARG A 483 -21.92 21.33 17.13
N VAL A 484 -21.25 22.24 16.45
CA VAL A 484 -20.83 22.05 15.06
C VAL A 484 -19.35 22.37 14.95
N ARG A 485 -18.60 21.52 14.29
CA ARG A 485 -17.18 21.69 14.00
C ARG A 485 -17.01 21.73 12.49
N ARG A 486 -16.26 22.71 12.02
CA ARG A 486 -15.88 22.89 10.62
C ARG A 486 -14.36 22.80 10.54
N ARG A 487 -13.85 21.95 9.68
CA ARG A 487 -12.43 21.65 9.59
C ARG A 487 -11.97 21.60 8.15
N THR A 488 -10.77 22.11 7.91
CA THR A 488 -9.97 21.86 6.71
C THR A 488 -8.59 21.36 7.11
N ASP A 489 -8.01 20.48 6.33
CA ASP A 489 -6.61 20.05 6.46
C ASP A 489 -5.90 20.27 5.14
N ASP A 490 -4.64 20.65 5.20
CA ASP A 490 -3.68 20.74 4.11
C ASP A 490 -2.43 19.95 4.53
N VAL A 491 -2.16 18.85 3.85
CA VAL A 491 -1.00 18.01 4.06
C VAL A 491 -0.22 17.94 2.77
N GLN A 492 1.09 18.21 2.84
CA GLN A 492 1.96 18.18 1.68
C GLN A 492 3.28 17.48 1.99
N GLU A 493 3.79 16.70 1.05
CA GLU A 493 5.14 16.14 1.08
C GLU A 493 5.82 16.32 -0.28
N ASP A 494 6.86 17.16 -0.32
CA ASP A 494 7.76 17.30 -1.45
C ASP A 494 8.96 16.38 -1.27
N THR A 495 9.27 15.59 -2.28
CA THR A 495 10.42 14.68 -2.28
C THR A 495 11.32 14.94 -3.47
N TYR A 496 12.60 15.16 -3.19
CA TYR A 496 13.66 15.30 -4.18
C TYR A 496 14.65 14.16 -4.02
N SER A 497 15.03 13.49 -5.11
CA SER A 497 16.06 12.45 -5.08
C SER A 497 17.01 12.58 -6.24
N LEU A 498 18.29 12.36 -5.98
CA LEU A 498 19.33 12.21 -6.99
C LEU A 498 20.11 10.94 -6.70
N GLY A 499 20.36 10.14 -7.74
CA GLY A 499 21.11 8.90 -7.60
C GLY A 499 21.98 8.59 -8.80
N PHE A 500 23.06 7.85 -8.56
CA PHE A 500 23.85 7.23 -9.60
C PHE A 500 24.29 5.83 -9.18
N ASP A 501 24.41 4.95 -10.16
CA ASP A 501 24.93 3.59 -10.03
C ASP A 501 25.98 3.35 -11.10
N LEU A 502 27.13 2.83 -10.73
CA LEU A 502 28.21 2.44 -11.63
C LEU A 502 28.46 0.94 -11.48
N ARG A 503 28.31 0.20 -12.56
CA ARG A 503 28.58 -1.24 -12.63
C ARG A 503 29.72 -1.51 -13.60
N TYR A 504 30.58 -2.45 -13.21
CA TYR A 504 31.64 -3.00 -14.02
C TYR A 504 31.49 -4.53 -14.10
N ASP A 505 31.21 -5.06 -15.28
CA ASP A 505 31.12 -6.49 -15.54
C ASP A 505 32.53 -7.06 -15.75
N LEU A 506 32.87 -8.11 -14.98
CA LEU A 506 34.23 -8.66 -14.94
C LEU A 506 34.49 -9.58 -16.12
N ASP A 507 33.64 -10.60 -16.34
CA ASP A 507 33.82 -11.62 -17.40
C ASP A 507 32.51 -12.22 -17.88
N GLN A 508 31.48 -12.27 -17.06
CA GLN A 508 30.14 -12.78 -17.34
C GLN A 508 29.11 -11.84 -16.74
N ALA A 509 27.85 -11.95 -17.19
CA ALA A 509 26.76 -11.11 -16.66
C ALA A 509 26.50 -11.31 -15.17
N SER A 510 26.95 -12.43 -14.57
CA SER A 510 26.85 -12.75 -13.15
C SER A 510 27.99 -12.19 -12.30
N ASN A 511 29.17 -11.91 -12.89
CA ASN A 511 30.35 -11.43 -12.18
C ASN A 511 30.54 -9.93 -12.39
N PHE A 512 30.25 -9.14 -11.37
CA PHE A 512 30.34 -7.68 -11.49
C PHE A 512 30.72 -7.01 -10.17
N LEU A 513 31.19 -5.79 -10.28
CA LEU A 513 31.30 -4.82 -9.20
C LEU A 513 30.28 -3.72 -9.42
N LYS A 514 29.57 -3.32 -8.41
CA LYS A 514 28.61 -2.21 -8.48
C LYS A 514 28.77 -1.30 -7.26
N ALA A 515 28.78 0.01 -7.49
CA ALA A 515 28.79 1.02 -6.44
C ALA A 515 27.88 2.18 -6.84
N GLY A 516 27.32 2.85 -5.84
CA GLY A 516 26.47 3.99 -6.13
C GLY A 516 26.21 4.85 -4.90
N ALA A 517 25.53 5.96 -5.14
CA ALA A 517 25.09 6.85 -4.09
C ALA A 517 23.71 7.43 -4.42
N ARG A 518 22.98 7.78 -3.36
CA ARG A 518 21.66 8.41 -3.45
C ARG A 518 21.53 9.49 -2.38
N TYR A 519 20.95 10.61 -2.74
CA TYR A 519 20.53 11.67 -1.83
C TYR A 519 19.03 11.85 -1.97
N VAL A 520 18.34 11.92 -0.84
CA VAL A 520 16.90 12.13 -0.76
C VAL A 520 16.64 13.26 0.23
N GLN A 521 15.81 14.23 -0.14
CA GLN A 521 15.26 15.23 0.75
C GLN A 521 13.72 15.13 0.71
N ARG A 522 13.09 15.16 1.88
CA ARG A 522 11.65 15.20 2.07
C ARG A 522 11.28 16.38 2.92
N ASP A 523 10.33 17.17 2.46
CA ASP A 523 9.77 18.30 3.18
C ASP A 523 8.28 18.00 3.39
N LYS A 524 7.86 17.71 4.65
CA LYS A 524 6.50 17.30 5.01
C LYS A 524 5.88 18.33 5.95
N SER A 525 4.65 18.74 5.65
CA SER A 525 3.87 19.66 6.49
C SER A 525 2.44 19.18 6.69
N TRP A 526 1.86 19.54 7.82
CA TRP A 526 0.42 19.39 8.10
C TRP A 526 -0.09 20.65 8.76
N ASP A 527 -1.04 21.32 8.10
CA ASP A 527 -1.77 22.50 8.61
C ASP A 527 -3.26 22.16 8.71
N ARG A 528 -3.82 22.33 9.90
CA ARG A 528 -5.24 22.11 10.19
C ARG A 528 -5.89 23.40 10.65
N GLN A 529 -7.03 23.70 10.06
CA GLN A 529 -7.85 24.83 10.47
C GLN A 529 -9.22 24.35 10.96
N ASN A 530 -9.54 24.63 12.22
CA ASN A 530 -10.84 24.33 12.81
C ASN A 530 -11.62 25.61 13.10
N THR A 531 -12.95 25.49 13.12
CA THR A 531 -13.87 26.48 13.68
C THR A 531 -14.95 25.73 14.44
N ASN A 532 -15.00 25.92 15.76
CA ASN A 532 -15.92 25.21 16.64
C ASN A 532 -16.99 26.17 17.19
N PHE A 533 -18.23 25.67 17.24
CA PHE A 533 -19.35 26.34 17.92
C PHE A 533 -19.99 25.34 18.88
N THR A 534 -20.19 25.75 20.15
CA THR A 534 -20.71 24.89 21.20
C THR A 534 -21.95 25.54 21.84
N GLY A 535 -23.11 24.89 21.61
CA GLY A 535 -24.40 25.42 22.09
C GLY A 535 -24.95 26.59 21.27
N THR A 536 -26.16 27.01 21.63
CA THR A 536 -26.88 28.10 20.96
C THR A 536 -27.48 29.05 21.99
N ARG A 537 -27.69 30.31 21.64
CA ARG A 537 -28.29 31.38 22.50
C ARG A 537 -29.77 31.13 22.69
N THR A 538 -30.46 30.65 21.67
CA THR A 538 -31.87 30.21 21.73
C THR A 538 -31.91 28.73 21.42
N PRO A 539 -32.76 27.93 22.07
CA PRO A 539 -32.83 26.49 21.85
C PRO A 539 -32.98 26.15 20.36
N PHE A 540 -32.15 25.22 19.92
CA PHE A 540 -32.19 24.65 18.57
C PHE A 540 -32.21 23.11 18.70
N LEU A 541 -33.26 22.51 18.20
CA LEU A 541 -33.52 21.07 18.31
C LEU A 541 -33.34 20.41 16.96
N LEU A 542 -32.98 19.11 16.98
CA LEU A 542 -32.87 18.30 15.76
C LEU A 542 -34.15 18.31 14.95
N SER A 543 -35.33 18.37 15.58
CA SER A 543 -36.63 18.43 14.88
C SER A 543 -36.79 19.55 13.87
N ALA A 544 -35.96 20.59 13.94
CA ALA A 544 -35.96 21.67 12.95
C ALA A 544 -35.19 21.34 11.66
N VAL A 545 -34.31 20.33 11.72
CA VAL A 545 -33.39 19.92 10.64
C VAL A 545 -33.25 18.39 10.58
N SER A 546 -34.28 17.66 10.97
CA SER A 546 -34.23 16.19 10.95
C SER A 546 -34.56 15.64 9.55
N GLY A 547 -33.72 14.77 9.07
CA GLY A 547 -33.94 13.88 7.92
C GLY A 547 -34.53 12.54 8.32
N ARG A 548 -34.81 11.72 7.33
CA ARG A 548 -35.16 10.30 7.49
C ARG A 548 -33.89 9.48 7.50
N GLY A 549 -33.71 8.62 8.47
CA GLY A 549 -32.63 7.64 8.52
C GLY A 549 -32.77 6.55 7.46
N PRO A 550 -31.74 5.71 7.31
CA PRO A 550 -31.75 4.61 6.33
C PRO A 550 -32.92 3.65 6.60
N ASP A 551 -33.50 3.12 5.53
CA ASP A 551 -34.67 2.22 5.60
C ASP A 551 -34.28 0.77 5.88
N ASP A 552 -33.05 0.36 5.47
CA ASP A 552 -32.56 -1.02 5.47
C ASP A 552 -31.31 -1.22 6.35
N PHE A 553 -31.16 -0.39 7.41
CA PHE A 553 -29.97 -0.43 8.26
C PHE A 553 -29.72 -1.82 8.85
N PHE A 554 -28.53 -2.34 8.53
CA PHE A 554 -28.07 -3.68 8.92
C PHE A 554 -29.07 -4.79 8.49
N ASP A 555 -29.54 -4.72 7.23
CA ASP A 555 -30.54 -5.61 6.64
C ASP A 555 -31.86 -5.64 7.46
N ASP A 556 -32.39 -4.47 7.79
CA ASP A 556 -33.61 -4.25 8.59
C ASP A 556 -33.55 -4.78 10.05
N ARG A 557 -32.36 -5.19 10.50
CA ARG A 557 -32.22 -5.77 11.85
C ARG A 557 -32.34 -4.75 12.97
N PHE A 558 -31.89 -3.52 12.73
CA PHE A 558 -31.90 -2.44 13.71
C PHE A 558 -32.58 -1.20 13.18
N SER A 559 -33.30 -0.48 14.05
CA SER A 559 -33.87 0.83 13.73
C SER A 559 -32.84 1.91 14.01
N PHE A 560 -32.38 2.61 12.98
CA PHE A 560 -31.34 3.64 13.11
C PHE A 560 -31.83 4.86 13.89
N GLY A 561 -32.89 5.51 13.46
CA GLY A 561 -33.44 6.70 14.12
C GLY A 561 -33.44 7.95 13.22
N PRO A 562 -33.74 9.14 13.80
CA PRO A 562 -33.69 10.36 13.04
C PRO A 562 -32.22 10.73 12.76
N VAL A 563 -31.97 11.31 11.58
CA VAL A 563 -30.67 11.83 11.13
C VAL A 563 -30.71 13.35 10.99
N VAL A 564 -29.57 13.98 10.75
CA VAL A 564 -29.47 15.40 10.44
C VAL A 564 -29.62 15.60 8.93
N ASP A 565 -30.59 16.37 8.49
CA ASP A 565 -30.65 16.87 7.10
C ASP A 565 -29.54 17.91 6.92
N PHE A 566 -28.45 17.50 6.24
CA PHE A 566 -27.26 18.34 6.07
C PHE A 566 -27.55 19.68 5.37
N PRO A 567 -28.24 19.73 4.22
CA PRO A 567 -28.63 21.00 3.58
C PRO A 567 -29.44 21.91 4.49
N ALA A 568 -30.41 21.38 5.23
CA ALA A 568 -31.23 22.14 6.14
C ALA A 568 -30.43 22.69 7.33
N ALA A 569 -29.53 21.85 7.91
CA ALA A 569 -28.67 22.27 9.02
C ALA A 569 -27.69 23.38 8.60
N GLU A 570 -27.09 23.29 7.41
CA GLU A 570 -26.20 24.31 6.84
C GLU A 570 -26.96 25.60 6.51
N ALA A 571 -28.20 25.52 6.04
CA ALA A 571 -29.05 26.70 5.82
C ALA A 571 -29.36 27.41 7.14
N VAL A 572 -29.76 26.67 8.19
CA VAL A 572 -30.00 27.25 9.52
C VAL A 572 -28.74 27.90 10.09
N PHE A 573 -27.58 27.25 9.96
CA PHE A 573 -26.31 27.80 10.43
C PHE A 573 -25.95 29.09 9.72
N ARG A 574 -26.01 29.12 8.40
CA ARG A 574 -25.69 30.29 7.58
C ARG A 574 -26.63 31.49 7.89
N ASP A 575 -27.94 31.22 7.98
CA ASP A 575 -28.96 32.23 8.10
C ASP A 575 -29.09 32.77 9.56
N ASN A 576 -28.61 32.00 10.55
CA ASN A 576 -28.69 32.30 11.97
C ASN A 576 -27.35 32.19 12.72
N LEU A 577 -26.22 32.48 12.06
CA LEU A 577 -24.88 32.32 12.64
C LEU A 577 -24.74 32.99 14.03
N ALA A 578 -25.39 34.13 14.26
CA ALA A 578 -25.36 34.87 15.54
C ALA A 578 -25.98 34.05 16.72
N ASN A 579 -26.82 33.06 16.45
CA ASN A 579 -27.35 32.15 17.45
C ASN A 579 -26.35 31.15 17.99
N PHE A 580 -25.39 30.74 17.16
CA PHE A 580 -24.37 29.76 17.52
C PHE A 580 -23.26 30.41 18.35
N ILE A 581 -22.84 29.74 19.42
CA ILE A 581 -21.84 30.28 20.34
C ILE A 581 -20.44 29.78 19.89
N PRO A 582 -19.55 30.69 19.44
CA PRO A 582 -18.18 30.30 19.09
C PRO A 582 -17.43 29.75 20.31
N ASP A 583 -16.60 28.75 20.08
CA ASP A 583 -15.66 28.16 21.05
C ASP A 583 -14.21 28.40 20.60
N PRO A 584 -13.63 29.60 20.91
CA PRO A 584 -12.29 29.94 20.43
C PRO A 584 -11.19 29.04 21.02
N ALA A 585 -11.34 28.59 22.28
CA ALA A 585 -10.33 27.75 22.93
C ALA A 585 -10.19 26.39 22.24
N THR A 586 -11.33 25.71 22.04
CA THR A 586 -11.35 24.43 21.31
C THR A 586 -10.95 24.63 19.86
N THR A 587 -11.32 25.76 19.23
CA THR A 587 -10.90 26.09 17.87
C THR A 587 -9.38 26.12 17.72
N VAL A 588 -8.67 26.84 18.60
CA VAL A 588 -7.20 26.92 18.56
C VAL A 588 -6.56 25.57 18.88
N THR A 589 -7.03 24.87 19.91
CA THR A 589 -6.49 23.58 20.31
C THR A 589 -6.62 22.55 19.18
N ASP A 590 -7.82 22.40 18.64
CA ASP A 590 -8.10 21.40 17.58
C ASP A 590 -7.36 21.73 16.27
N SER A 591 -7.01 23.02 16.04
CA SER A 591 -6.19 23.42 14.90
C SER A 591 -4.73 23.00 15.12
N LEU A 592 -4.10 23.44 16.20
CA LEU A 592 -2.65 23.35 16.37
C LEU A 592 -2.15 21.97 16.83
N VAL A 593 -3.03 21.11 17.39
CA VAL A 593 -2.61 19.81 17.98
C VAL A 593 -1.95 18.85 17.01
N THR A 594 -2.21 19.01 15.71
CA THR A 594 -1.68 18.17 14.64
C THR A 594 -0.68 18.86 13.74
N ASP A 595 -0.58 20.19 13.84
CA ASP A 595 0.26 20.98 12.95
C ASP A 595 1.74 20.70 13.21
N PHE A 596 2.47 20.45 12.13
CA PHE A 596 3.91 20.23 12.17
C PHE A 596 4.58 20.49 10.82
N ASP A 597 5.89 20.73 10.87
CA ASP A 597 6.79 20.71 9.72
C ASP A 597 7.95 19.76 9.99
N VAL A 598 8.37 19.03 8.95
CA VAL A 598 9.50 18.08 8.96
C VAL A 598 10.34 18.30 7.73
N GLU A 599 11.66 18.49 7.90
CA GLU A 599 12.64 18.40 6.83
C GLU A 599 13.53 17.19 7.13
N GLU A 600 13.54 16.18 6.24
CA GLU A 600 14.35 14.96 6.36
C GLU A 600 15.29 14.82 5.18
N LYS A 601 16.61 14.67 5.45
CA LYS A 601 17.67 14.46 4.46
C LYS A 601 18.33 13.11 4.69
N VAL A 602 18.40 12.30 3.64
CA VAL A 602 19.06 10.99 3.68
C VAL A 602 20.15 10.94 2.63
N ALA A 603 21.39 10.78 3.06
CA ALA A 603 22.53 10.52 2.19
C ALA A 603 22.92 9.05 2.30
N ALA A 604 22.93 8.34 1.18
CA ALA A 604 23.25 6.93 1.13
C ALA A 604 24.35 6.62 0.13
N GLY A 605 25.20 5.67 0.47
CA GLY A 605 26.21 5.12 -0.42
C GLY A 605 26.31 3.60 -0.26
N TYR A 606 26.64 2.91 -1.33
CA TYR A 606 26.79 1.46 -1.28
C TYR A 606 27.92 0.97 -2.19
N GLY A 607 28.42 -0.23 -1.85
CA GLY A 607 29.29 -1.01 -2.72
C GLY A 607 28.94 -2.48 -2.62
N MET A 608 28.89 -3.18 -3.75
CA MET A 608 28.62 -4.62 -3.80
C MET A 608 29.39 -5.31 -4.93
N ALA A 609 29.60 -6.59 -4.74
CA ALA A 609 30.19 -7.47 -5.73
C ALA A 609 29.30 -8.70 -5.97
N SER A 610 29.28 -9.18 -7.19
CA SER A 610 28.68 -10.46 -7.56
C SER A 610 29.74 -11.36 -8.17
N ALA A 611 29.73 -12.63 -7.78
CA ALA A 611 30.60 -13.65 -8.33
C ALA A 611 29.93 -15.00 -8.42
N GLU A 612 30.13 -15.72 -9.51
CA GLU A 612 29.68 -17.10 -9.65
C GLU A 612 30.79 -18.06 -9.18
N LEU A 613 30.51 -18.83 -8.15
CA LEU A 613 31.42 -19.80 -7.53
C LEU A 613 30.83 -21.20 -7.59
N ARG A 614 31.32 -22.05 -8.49
CA ARG A 614 30.88 -23.45 -8.66
C ARG A 614 29.36 -23.59 -8.88
N GLY A 615 28.76 -22.73 -9.69
CA GLY A 615 27.34 -22.74 -10.00
C GLY A 615 26.43 -22.06 -8.93
N VAL A 616 27.06 -21.38 -7.97
CA VAL A 616 26.34 -20.52 -7.02
C VAL A 616 26.73 -19.07 -7.28
N THR A 617 25.78 -18.24 -7.62
CA THR A 617 25.97 -16.77 -7.67
C THR A 617 25.88 -16.22 -6.27
N VAL A 618 26.92 -15.49 -5.87
CA VAL A 618 27.02 -14.82 -4.57
C VAL A 618 27.04 -13.32 -4.81
N ILE A 619 26.10 -12.60 -4.21
CA ILE A 619 26.09 -11.12 -4.18
C ILE A 619 26.36 -10.72 -2.72
N ALA A 620 27.37 -9.90 -2.49
CA ALA A 620 27.69 -9.39 -1.16
C ALA A 620 28.03 -7.90 -1.24
N GLY A 621 27.62 -7.14 -0.24
CA GLY A 621 27.91 -5.73 -0.17
C GLY A 621 27.44 -5.05 1.10
N VAL A 622 27.61 -3.77 1.14
CA VAL A 622 27.22 -2.92 2.28
C VAL A 622 26.62 -1.61 1.76
N ARG A 623 25.56 -1.20 2.44
CA ARG A 623 24.95 0.14 2.29
C ARG A 623 25.14 0.91 3.57
N VAL A 624 25.43 2.20 3.45
CA VAL A 624 25.50 3.13 4.58
C VAL A 624 24.50 4.26 4.31
N GLU A 625 23.63 4.53 5.28
CA GLU A 625 22.66 5.63 5.22
C GLU A 625 22.89 6.58 6.39
N HIS A 626 23.01 7.87 6.10
CA HIS A 626 23.04 8.94 7.08
C HIS A 626 21.76 9.77 6.98
N THR A 627 20.99 9.82 8.06
CA THR A 627 19.74 10.59 8.17
C THR A 627 19.98 11.80 9.05
N ASP A 628 19.55 12.98 8.58
CA ASP A 628 19.53 14.26 9.28
C ASP A 628 18.13 14.84 9.14
N ALA A 629 17.42 15.04 10.25
CA ALA A 629 16.05 15.52 10.20
C ALA A 629 15.80 16.59 11.26
N ASP A 630 15.09 17.65 10.85
CA ASP A 630 14.64 18.75 11.70
C ASP A 630 13.10 18.75 11.76
N TYR A 631 12.55 19.05 12.94
CA TYR A 631 11.11 19.01 13.23
C TYR A 631 10.65 20.26 13.93
N SER A 632 9.43 20.73 13.66
CA SER A 632 8.74 21.71 14.48
C SER A 632 7.27 21.36 14.68
N ALA A 633 6.73 21.64 15.88
CA ALA A 633 5.33 21.42 16.25
C ALA A 633 4.95 22.24 17.48
N TYR A 634 3.64 22.28 17.83
CA TYR A 634 3.15 23.07 18.95
C TYR A 634 3.12 22.32 20.27
N ASP A 635 3.40 23.08 21.37
CA ASP A 635 3.21 22.67 22.76
C ASP A 635 1.93 23.34 23.29
N LEU A 636 0.83 22.60 23.37
CA LEU A 636 -0.44 23.11 23.86
C LEU A 636 -0.55 22.89 25.37
N GLN A 637 -0.67 23.96 26.13
CA GLN A 637 -0.79 23.93 27.58
C GLN A 637 -2.18 24.38 28.01
N ARG A 638 -2.88 23.56 28.81
CA ARG A 638 -4.26 23.83 29.24
C ARG A 638 -4.37 23.64 30.76
N LEU A 639 -4.90 24.65 31.43
CA LEU A 639 -5.27 24.59 32.86
C LEU A 639 -6.79 24.64 32.98
N GLY A 640 -7.37 23.60 33.58
CA GLY A 640 -8.85 23.50 33.69
C GLY A 640 -9.54 23.50 32.32
N GLY A 641 -8.89 22.92 31.29
CA GLY A 641 -9.37 22.95 29.90
C GLY A 641 -9.18 24.30 29.18
N VAL A 642 -8.69 25.34 29.86
CA VAL A 642 -8.43 26.66 29.26
C VAL A 642 -7.01 26.71 28.74
N LEU A 643 -6.84 27.08 27.45
CA LEU A 643 -5.54 27.21 26.82
C LEU A 643 -4.75 28.34 27.46
N THR A 644 -3.55 28.06 27.97
CA THR A 644 -2.65 28.99 28.66
C THR A 644 -1.40 29.31 27.87
N GLY A 645 -1.04 28.49 26.85
CA GLY A 645 0.11 28.71 25.99
C GLY A 645 0.14 27.78 24.79
N THR A 646 0.79 28.25 23.70
CA THR A 646 0.99 27.52 22.44
C THR A 646 2.39 27.78 21.87
N PRO A 647 3.50 27.58 22.65
CA PRO A 647 4.82 27.80 22.10
C PRO A 647 5.15 26.80 21.00
N LEU A 648 5.89 27.24 19.98
CA LEU A 648 6.49 26.34 19.00
C LEU A 648 7.67 25.61 19.67
N ARG A 649 7.80 24.33 19.40
CA ARG A 649 8.90 23.47 19.81
C ARG A 649 9.64 22.94 18.60
N ASP A 650 10.96 23.07 18.61
CA ASP A 650 11.83 22.49 17.60
C ASP A 650 12.46 21.20 18.16
N GLY A 651 12.75 20.26 17.28
CA GLY A 651 13.42 19.01 17.55
C GLY A 651 14.17 18.51 16.32
N GLY A 652 14.89 17.45 16.46
CA GLY A 652 15.57 16.83 15.33
C GLY A 652 16.33 15.59 15.74
N THR A 653 16.73 14.80 14.76
CA THR A 653 17.51 13.59 15.00
C THR A 653 18.57 13.40 13.93
N ARG A 654 19.68 12.74 14.32
CA ARG A 654 20.79 12.38 13.42
C ARG A 654 21.27 10.99 13.75
N TYR A 655 21.33 10.13 12.75
CA TYR A 655 21.86 8.78 12.91
C TYR A 655 22.45 8.22 11.62
N THR A 656 23.24 7.17 11.77
CA THR A 656 23.88 6.47 10.62
C THR A 656 23.69 4.97 10.81
N ASN A 657 23.14 4.31 9.78
CA ASN A 657 22.99 2.86 9.74
C ASN A 657 23.96 2.25 8.75
N VAL A 658 24.56 1.12 9.13
CA VAL A 658 25.45 0.31 8.30
C VAL A 658 24.79 -1.03 8.06
N LEU A 659 24.47 -1.33 6.81
CA LEU A 659 23.53 -2.36 6.40
C LEU A 659 24.23 -3.35 5.43
N PRO A 660 24.96 -4.33 5.93
CA PRO A 660 25.55 -5.37 5.11
C PRO A 660 24.49 -6.38 4.64
N SER A 661 24.73 -6.99 3.46
CA SER A 661 23.90 -8.09 2.98
C SER A 661 24.70 -9.09 2.13
N VAL A 662 24.22 -10.34 2.14
CA VAL A 662 24.74 -11.43 1.31
C VAL A 662 23.58 -12.21 0.73
N HIS A 663 23.60 -12.42 -0.58
CA HIS A 663 22.59 -13.19 -1.30
C HIS A 663 23.25 -14.32 -2.07
N LEU A 664 22.65 -15.48 -2.02
CA LEU A 664 23.09 -16.68 -2.71
C LEU A 664 21.97 -17.14 -3.66
N ARG A 665 22.34 -17.49 -4.88
CA ARG A 665 21.45 -18.07 -5.88
C ARG A 665 22.13 -19.27 -6.55
N ALA A 666 21.43 -20.37 -6.65
CA ALA A 666 21.92 -21.57 -7.31
C ALA A 666 20.84 -22.19 -8.18
N GLU A 667 21.23 -22.77 -9.30
CA GLU A 667 20.39 -23.62 -10.15
C GLU A 667 21.02 -25.03 -10.22
N PRO A 668 20.79 -25.89 -9.20
CA PRO A 668 21.40 -27.21 -9.15
C PRO A 668 20.87 -28.18 -10.23
N MET A 669 19.72 -27.86 -10.80
CA MET A 669 19.10 -28.52 -11.95
C MET A 669 18.27 -27.54 -12.76
N GLU A 670 17.96 -27.84 -14.01
CA GLU A 670 17.40 -26.91 -15.01
C GLU A 670 16.15 -26.13 -14.54
N ASP A 671 15.31 -26.72 -13.72
CA ASP A 671 14.04 -26.12 -13.29
C ASP A 671 13.98 -25.80 -11.79
N LEU A 672 15.07 -25.97 -11.06
CA LEU A 672 15.13 -25.69 -9.62
C LEU A 672 16.04 -24.49 -9.34
N VAL A 673 15.45 -23.45 -8.77
CA VAL A 673 16.18 -22.28 -8.28
C VAL A 673 16.14 -22.28 -6.76
N LEU A 674 17.32 -22.21 -6.14
CA LEU A 674 17.49 -22.05 -4.69
C LEU A 674 18.04 -20.65 -4.43
N ARG A 675 17.48 -19.96 -3.43
CA ARG A 675 18.02 -18.69 -2.95
C ARG A 675 18.12 -18.69 -1.44
N ALA A 676 19.16 -18.03 -0.93
CA ALA A 676 19.29 -17.69 0.48
C ALA A 676 19.78 -16.27 0.60
N ALA A 677 19.32 -15.55 1.60
CA ALA A 677 19.74 -14.18 1.84
C ALA A 677 19.90 -13.91 3.34
N TRP A 678 20.92 -13.13 3.67
CA TRP A 678 21.08 -12.41 4.92
C TRP A 678 21.15 -10.94 4.58
N SER A 679 20.25 -10.14 5.15
CA SER A 679 20.19 -8.70 4.88
C SER A 679 19.81 -7.92 6.13
N ASN A 680 20.23 -6.66 6.18
CA ASN A 680 19.85 -5.72 7.22
C ASN A 680 19.07 -4.57 6.61
N THR A 681 17.94 -4.23 7.24
CA THR A 681 17.03 -3.17 6.81
C THR A 681 16.63 -2.29 7.98
N ILE A 682 16.09 -1.12 7.68
CA ILE A 682 15.57 -0.19 8.70
C ILE A 682 14.10 0.14 8.44
N GLY A 683 13.43 0.65 9.46
CA GLY A 683 12.11 1.25 9.38
C GLY A 683 12.11 2.59 10.11
N ARG A 684 11.92 3.69 9.40
CA ARG A 684 11.88 5.02 10.00
C ARG A 684 10.58 5.21 10.76
N PRO A 685 10.58 5.89 11.93
CA PRO A 685 9.36 6.21 12.67
C PRO A 685 8.40 7.04 11.83
N ASN A 686 7.10 6.99 12.12
CA ASN A 686 6.12 7.86 11.50
C ASN A 686 6.35 9.33 11.89
N TYR A 687 5.87 10.26 11.08
CA TYR A 687 6.04 11.68 11.34
C TYR A 687 5.38 12.12 12.66
N THR A 688 4.16 11.68 12.95
CA THR A 688 3.46 12.00 14.21
C THR A 688 4.13 11.44 15.45
N ASP A 689 4.96 10.41 15.31
CA ASP A 689 5.68 9.81 16.44
C ASP A 689 6.92 10.62 16.83
N ILE A 690 7.60 11.24 15.84
CA ILE A 690 8.86 11.94 16.04
C ILE A 690 8.74 13.45 16.23
N VAL A 691 7.66 14.08 15.76
CA VAL A 691 7.51 15.54 15.89
C VAL A 691 7.35 15.93 17.38
N PRO A 692 7.94 17.06 17.84
CA PRO A 692 7.99 17.45 19.27
C PRO A 692 6.65 18.04 19.74
N ARG A 693 5.50 17.60 19.20
CA ARG A 693 4.19 18.03 19.65
C ARG A 693 3.95 17.65 21.10
N ARG A 694 3.26 18.50 21.87
CA ARG A 694 2.80 18.18 23.22
C ARG A 694 1.41 18.76 23.44
N ASP A 695 0.49 17.94 23.94
CA ASP A 695 -0.81 18.36 24.48
C ASP A 695 -0.80 18.09 25.96
N PHE A 696 -0.62 19.14 26.76
CA PHE A 696 -0.52 19.10 28.21
C PHE A 696 -1.77 19.70 28.86
N ASN A 697 -2.62 18.87 29.40
CA ASN A 697 -3.84 19.26 30.09
C ASN A 697 -3.74 18.93 31.58
N PHE A 698 -3.99 19.91 32.45
CA PHE A 698 -3.91 19.74 33.88
C PHE A 698 -4.94 20.57 34.65
N ASP A 699 -5.34 20.05 35.81
CA ASP A 699 -6.32 20.66 36.72
C ASP A 699 -5.72 20.83 38.11
N GLU A 700 -5.99 21.96 38.76
CA GLU A 700 -5.66 22.15 40.16
C GLU A 700 -6.69 21.42 41.06
N THR A 701 -6.24 20.42 41.80
CA THR A 701 -7.10 19.63 42.73
C THR A 701 -7.16 20.18 44.12
N SER A 702 -6.09 20.88 44.55
CA SER A 702 -5.99 21.65 45.78
C SER A 702 -4.85 22.66 45.60
N ALA A 703 -4.78 23.71 46.47
CA ALA A 703 -3.85 24.80 46.33
C ALA A 703 -2.40 24.32 46.04
N GLY A 704 -1.90 24.57 44.81
CA GLY A 704 -0.58 24.17 44.38
C GLY A 704 -0.39 22.66 44.07
N VAL A 705 -1.46 21.85 44.06
CA VAL A 705 -1.42 20.42 43.74
C VAL A 705 -2.26 20.15 42.51
N PHE A 706 -1.64 19.61 41.45
CA PHE A 706 -2.27 19.34 40.17
C PHE A 706 -2.46 17.86 39.86
N ARG A 707 -3.36 17.58 38.96
CA ARG A 707 -3.44 16.32 38.22
C ARG A 707 -3.42 16.66 36.74
N GLY A 708 -2.72 15.86 35.94
CA GLY A 708 -2.60 16.17 34.52
C GLY A 708 -2.36 14.98 33.63
N SER A 709 -2.48 15.25 32.33
CA SER A 709 -2.14 14.32 31.27
C SER A 709 -1.31 15.02 30.19
N ILE A 710 -0.31 14.31 29.69
CA ILE A 710 0.52 14.72 28.56
C ILE A 710 0.35 13.68 27.45
N SER A 711 0.07 14.16 26.23
CA SER A 711 0.22 13.39 25.02
C SER A 711 1.27 14.06 24.15
N GLU A 712 2.36 13.39 23.86
CA GLU A 712 3.49 13.99 23.13
C GLU A 712 4.11 13.04 22.12
N GLY A 713 4.81 13.60 21.11
CA GLY A 713 5.71 12.86 20.26
C GLY A 713 7.11 12.73 20.88
N ASN A 714 7.98 11.93 20.28
CA ASN A 714 9.30 11.61 20.80
C ASN A 714 10.38 11.75 19.72
N PRO A 715 11.06 12.92 19.64
CA PRO A 715 12.15 13.14 18.66
C PRO A 715 13.37 12.21 18.84
N ASP A 716 13.50 11.58 20.02
CA ASP A 716 14.61 10.69 20.35
C ASP A 716 14.40 9.25 19.91
N LEU A 717 13.31 8.96 19.20
CA LEU A 717 13.02 7.63 18.68
C LEU A 717 14.13 7.17 17.70
N LYS A 718 14.56 5.94 17.92
CA LYS A 718 15.45 5.24 16.98
C LYS A 718 14.61 4.56 15.90
N PRO A 719 15.13 4.41 14.67
CA PRO A 719 14.47 3.60 13.66
C PRO A 719 14.41 2.13 14.12
N PHE A 720 13.44 1.38 13.60
CA PHE A 720 13.52 -0.07 13.63
C PHE A 720 14.79 -0.52 12.92
N GLU A 721 15.47 -1.49 13.46
CA GLU A 721 16.57 -2.18 12.78
C GLU A 721 16.20 -3.65 12.66
N SER A 722 16.31 -4.22 11.47
CA SER A 722 15.93 -5.62 11.24
C SER A 722 17.05 -6.40 10.58
N MET A 723 17.46 -7.47 11.24
CA MET A 723 18.28 -8.52 10.66
C MET A 723 17.35 -9.58 10.06
N ASN A 724 17.53 -9.88 8.78
CA ASN A 724 16.66 -10.77 8.03
C ASN A 724 17.44 -12.00 7.52
N LEU A 725 16.85 -13.17 7.67
CA LEU A 725 17.31 -14.43 7.08
C LEU A 725 16.20 -15.00 6.23
N ASP A 726 16.49 -15.25 4.97
CA ASP A 726 15.54 -15.70 3.98
C ASP A 726 16.07 -16.92 3.23
N PHE A 727 15.17 -17.85 2.90
CA PHE A 727 15.45 -18.98 2.04
C PHE A 727 14.27 -19.21 1.10
N SER A 728 14.53 -19.51 -0.18
CA SER A 728 13.52 -20.00 -1.11
C SER A 728 14.00 -21.15 -1.96
N ALA A 729 13.08 -22.07 -2.23
CA ALA A 729 13.24 -23.15 -3.19
C ALA A 729 12.08 -23.07 -4.18
N GLU A 730 12.39 -22.95 -5.47
CA GLU A 730 11.42 -22.73 -6.54
C GLU A 730 11.62 -23.76 -7.63
N TYR A 731 10.61 -24.60 -7.86
CA TYR A 731 10.61 -25.59 -8.93
C TYR A 731 9.62 -25.15 -10.02
N TYR A 732 10.15 -24.87 -11.20
CA TYR A 732 9.39 -24.38 -12.35
C TYR A 732 8.82 -25.54 -13.15
N LEU A 733 7.49 -25.59 -13.27
CA LEU A 733 6.75 -26.64 -13.95
C LEU A 733 6.44 -26.25 -15.39
N THR A 734 6.46 -27.23 -16.28
CA THR A 734 6.05 -27.03 -17.69
C THR A 734 4.52 -27.16 -17.79
N PRO A 735 3.79 -26.31 -18.55
CA PRO A 735 4.29 -25.25 -19.43
C PRO A 735 4.63 -23.92 -18.73
N ALA A 736 3.92 -23.49 -17.72
CA ALA A 736 4.14 -22.24 -17.01
C ALA A 736 3.54 -22.38 -15.61
N GLY A 737 4.16 -23.17 -14.76
CA GLY A 737 3.75 -23.38 -13.39
C GLY A 737 4.92 -23.23 -12.42
N ILE A 738 4.61 -23.25 -11.13
CA ILE A 738 5.60 -23.19 -10.05
C ILE A 738 5.11 -23.94 -8.82
N ILE A 739 6.05 -24.61 -8.15
CA ILE A 739 5.94 -24.99 -6.74
C ILE A 739 7.05 -24.27 -6.01
N SER A 740 6.74 -23.51 -4.98
CA SER A 740 7.78 -22.85 -4.20
C SER A 740 7.54 -22.93 -2.69
N LEU A 741 8.66 -22.98 -1.97
CA LEU A 741 8.75 -22.92 -0.52
C LEU A 741 9.61 -21.70 -0.16
N GLY A 742 9.12 -20.84 0.71
CA GLY A 742 9.86 -19.75 1.34
C GLY A 742 9.95 -19.96 2.85
N LEU A 743 11.09 -19.65 3.44
CA LEU A 743 11.30 -19.58 4.89
C LEU A 743 11.88 -18.21 5.21
N PHE A 744 11.39 -17.57 6.26
CA PHE A 744 11.94 -16.29 6.68
C PHE A 744 12.00 -16.15 8.20
N TYR A 745 12.99 -15.39 8.66
CA TYR A 745 13.17 -14.99 10.04
C TYR A 745 13.64 -13.54 10.08
N LYS A 746 13.01 -12.73 10.93
CA LYS A 746 13.37 -11.32 11.17
C LYS A 746 13.59 -11.13 12.66
N ASP A 747 14.72 -10.56 13.00
CA ASP A 747 15.06 -10.09 14.34
C ASP A 747 15.03 -8.57 14.31
N ILE A 748 14.12 -7.98 15.08
CA ILE A 748 13.79 -6.55 15.00
C ILE A 748 14.15 -5.88 16.32
N GLU A 749 15.06 -4.93 16.26
CA GLU A 749 15.40 -4.06 17.37
C GLU A 749 14.62 -2.74 17.29
N ASN A 750 14.40 -2.13 18.45
CA ASN A 750 13.74 -0.84 18.60
C ASN A 750 12.30 -0.75 18.01
N PRO A 751 11.43 -1.77 18.10
CA PRO A 751 10.05 -1.61 17.66
C PRO A 751 9.38 -0.48 18.45
N ILE A 752 8.53 0.31 17.76
CA ILE A 752 7.90 1.51 18.32
C ILE A 752 6.47 1.19 18.74
N TYR A 753 6.08 1.62 19.93
CA TYR A 753 4.73 1.49 20.47
C TYR A 753 4.37 2.67 21.37
N ASN A 754 3.08 2.96 21.51
CA ASN A 754 2.63 3.98 22.44
C ASN A 754 2.65 3.46 23.87
N ARG A 755 3.35 4.15 24.75
CA ARG A 755 3.45 3.84 26.17
C ARG A 755 2.76 4.89 27.02
N THR A 756 1.92 4.43 27.96
CA THR A 756 1.31 5.28 28.97
C THR A 756 2.00 5.04 30.32
N ILE A 757 2.45 6.13 30.95
CA ILE A 757 3.18 6.12 32.23
C ILE A 757 2.46 7.00 33.23
N ASP A 758 2.07 6.43 34.37
CA ASP A 758 1.54 7.17 35.50
C ASP A 758 2.66 7.52 36.47
N GLN A 759 2.86 8.82 36.70
CA GLN A 759 3.80 9.36 37.66
C GLN A 759 3.04 10.00 38.83
N THR A 760 3.30 9.53 40.04
CA THR A 760 2.73 10.11 41.25
C THR A 760 3.73 10.98 41.97
N ASN A 761 3.26 12.10 42.57
CA ASN A 761 4.09 13.02 43.36
C ASN A 761 5.31 13.54 42.58
N THR A 762 5.09 13.96 41.32
CA THR A 762 6.12 14.46 40.42
C THR A 762 6.01 15.98 40.23
N THR A 763 7.11 16.63 39.86
CA THR A 763 7.15 18.07 39.55
C THR A 763 7.59 18.26 38.09
N ILE A 764 6.76 18.93 37.28
CA ILE A 764 7.06 19.29 35.89
C ILE A 764 6.77 20.78 35.70
N ASP A 765 7.66 21.47 34.99
CA ASP A 765 7.56 22.92 34.72
C ASP A 765 7.32 23.77 36.01
N GLY A 766 7.87 23.30 37.16
CA GLY A 766 7.71 23.97 38.45
C GLY A 766 6.37 23.72 39.16
N GLN A 767 5.51 22.90 38.63
CA GLN A 767 4.20 22.54 39.20
C GLN A 767 4.25 21.12 39.79
N PHE A 768 3.63 20.93 40.98
CA PHE A 768 3.57 19.64 41.66
C PHE A 768 2.30 18.88 41.26
N PHE A 769 2.47 17.66 40.74
CA PHE A 769 1.39 16.77 40.31
C PHE A 769 1.27 15.60 41.28
N SER A 770 0.09 15.43 41.85
CA SER A 770 -0.26 14.23 42.64
C SER A 770 -0.37 12.99 41.75
N LEU A 771 -0.80 13.18 40.50
CA LEU A 771 -0.77 12.19 39.40
C LEU A 771 -0.59 12.92 38.09
N LEU A 772 0.36 12.45 37.30
CA LEU A 772 0.57 12.86 35.91
C LEU A 772 0.64 11.62 35.03
N THR A 773 -0.26 11.51 34.07
CA THR A 773 -0.29 10.46 33.05
C THR A 773 0.36 10.96 31.76
N THR A 774 1.45 10.35 31.33
CA THR A 774 2.14 10.68 30.06
C THR A 774 1.96 9.55 29.07
N THR A 775 1.45 9.85 27.89
CA THR A 775 1.37 8.92 26.75
C THR A 775 2.26 9.43 25.63
N ARG A 776 3.22 8.61 25.22
CA ARG A 776 4.13 8.91 24.09
C ARG A 776 4.64 7.65 23.39
N PRO A 777 5.07 7.73 22.13
CA PRO A 777 5.75 6.64 21.45
C PRO A 777 7.14 6.39 22.08
N GLU A 778 7.47 5.12 22.31
CA GLU A 778 8.77 4.68 22.83
C GLU A 778 9.25 3.46 22.02
N ASN A 779 10.58 3.25 22.01
CA ASN A 779 11.16 2.03 21.47
C ASN A 779 11.03 0.90 22.50
N ALA A 780 10.50 -0.26 22.08
CA ALA A 780 10.57 -1.51 22.82
C ALA A 780 11.95 -2.15 22.71
N ALA A 781 12.22 -3.21 23.49
CA ALA A 781 13.53 -3.83 23.49
C ALA A 781 13.81 -4.59 22.18
N SER A 782 12.94 -5.51 21.82
CA SER A 782 13.10 -6.35 20.63
C SER A 782 11.77 -7.00 20.20
N GLY A 783 11.78 -7.60 19.02
CA GLY A 783 10.72 -8.46 18.57
C GLY A 783 11.19 -9.37 17.44
N THR A 784 10.50 -10.47 17.22
CA THR A 784 10.84 -11.44 16.19
C THR A 784 9.64 -11.77 15.32
N ILE A 785 9.87 -11.99 14.01
CA ILE A 785 8.88 -12.50 13.07
C ILE A 785 9.50 -13.67 12.31
N ARG A 786 8.77 -14.77 12.18
CA ARG A 786 9.20 -15.97 11.44
C ARG A 786 8.02 -16.57 10.69
N GLY A 787 8.30 -17.22 9.56
CA GLY A 787 7.22 -17.85 8.83
C GLY A 787 7.65 -18.76 7.69
N ILE A 788 6.64 -19.41 7.14
CA ILE A 788 6.73 -20.36 6.02
C ILE A 788 5.75 -19.88 4.95
N GLU A 789 6.22 -19.79 3.72
CA GLU A 789 5.43 -19.43 2.54
C GLU A 789 5.41 -20.65 1.60
N LEU A 790 4.22 -21.06 1.16
CA LEU A 790 4.02 -22.11 0.17
C LEU A 790 3.27 -21.52 -1.02
N ASN A 791 3.66 -21.90 -2.24
CA ASN A 791 2.95 -21.51 -3.44
C ASN A 791 2.94 -22.64 -4.46
N TYR A 792 1.77 -22.88 -5.02
CA TYR A 792 1.55 -23.80 -6.14
C TYR A 792 0.71 -23.10 -7.21
N GLN A 793 1.18 -23.13 -8.43
CA GLN A 793 0.43 -22.60 -9.57
C GLN A 793 0.69 -23.49 -10.79
N GLN A 794 -0.38 -24.01 -11.40
CA GLN A 794 -0.28 -24.92 -12.54
C GLN A 794 -1.56 -24.89 -13.37
N GLN A 795 -1.42 -24.92 -14.69
CA GLN A 795 -2.48 -25.30 -15.61
C GLN A 795 -2.37 -26.80 -15.94
N PHE A 796 -3.48 -27.50 -15.97
CA PHE A 796 -3.52 -28.95 -16.15
C PHE A 796 -3.63 -29.37 -17.63
N THR A 797 -2.66 -28.96 -18.44
CA THR A 797 -2.63 -29.19 -19.90
C THR A 797 -2.59 -30.68 -20.28
N SER A 798 -2.28 -31.58 -19.34
CA SER A 798 -2.31 -33.05 -19.55
C SER A 798 -3.70 -33.65 -19.46
N LEU A 799 -4.71 -32.88 -19.02
CA LEU A 799 -6.10 -33.38 -18.97
C LEU A 799 -6.67 -33.45 -20.40
N PRO A 800 -7.66 -34.35 -20.63
CA PRO A 800 -8.33 -34.42 -21.92
C PRO A 800 -9.17 -33.15 -22.15
N SER A 801 -9.25 -32.68 -23.41
CA SER A 801 -10.11 -31.59 -23.82
C SER A 801 -11.58 -31.88 -23.45
N PRO A 802 -12.35 -30.90 -22.86
CA PRO A 802 -12.02 -29.48 -22.67
C PRO A 802 -11.34 -29.17 -21.35
N PHE A 803 -11.04 -30.13 -20.48
CA PHE A 803 -10.54 -29.94 -19.12
C PHE A 803 -9.07 -29.50 -19.03
N ASP A 804 -8.33 -29.58 -20.13
CA ASP A 804 -6.95 -29.08 -20.27
C ASP A 804 -6.82 -27.53 -20.19
N GLY A 805 -7.97 -26.83 -20.17
CA GLY A 805 -8.04 -25.40 -19.82
C GLY A 805 -8.07 -25.12 -18.31
N LEU A 806 -8.33 -26.15 -17.47
CA LEU A 806 -8.37 -25.98 -16.02
C LEU A 806 -6.98 -25.72 -15.43
N GLY A 807 -6.92 -24.96 -14.35
CA GLY A 807 -5.73 -24.76 -13.55
C GLY A 807 -6.05 -24.36 -12.12
N LEU A 808 -5.03 -24.46 -11.26
CA LEU A 808 -5.10 -24.14 -9.85
C LEU A 808 -3.96 -23.17 -9.49
N SER A 809 -4.28 -22.14 -8.74
CA SER A 809 -3.32 -21.31 -8.05
C SER A 809 -3.65 -21.35 -6.56
N ALA A 810 -2.71 -21.76 -5.73
CA ALA A 810 -2.89 -21.83 -4.29
C ALA A 810 -1.61 -21.36 -3.59
N ASN A 811 -1.75 -20.46 -2.65
CA ASN A 811 -0.65 -20.09 -1.77
C ASN A 811 -1.11 -20.00 -0.31
N GLY A 812 -0.19 -20.22 0.59
CA GLY A 812 -0.42 -20.13 2.02
C GLY A 812 0.82 -19.61 2.73
N THR A 813 0.61 -18.83 3.78
CA THR A 813 1.66 -18.32 4.65
C THR A 813 1.27 -18.59 6.10
N LEU A 814 2.20 -19.15 6.86
CA LEU A 814 2.12 -19.29 8.31
C LEU A 814 3.17 -18.38 8.91
N THR A 815 2.74 -17.48 9.79
CA THR A 815 3.60 -16.48 10.42
C THR A 815 3.39 -16.49 11.92
N GLY A 816 4.45 -16.40 12.70
CA GLY A 816 4.38 -16.15 14.14
C GLY A 816 5.31 -15.02 14.51
N SER A 817 4.88 -14.19 15.44
CA SER A 817 5.70 -13.08 15.95
C SER A 817 5.57 -12.92 17.46
N SER A 818 6.54 -12.23 18.04
CA SER A 818 6.56 -11.90 19.48
C SER A 818 7.28 -10.57 19.66
N THR A 819 6.78 -9.73 20.56
CA THR A 819 7.37 -8.42 20.89
C THR A 819 7.40 -8.24 22.40
N GLU A 820 8.57 -7.84 22.93
CA GLU A 820 8.74 -7.53 24.33
C GLU A 820 8.37 -6.06 24.62
N LEU A 821 7.23 -5.82 25.27
CA LEU A 821 6.74 -4.49 25.60
C LEU A 821 6.87 -4.19 27.11
N PHE A 822 7.32 -2.98 27.44
CA PHE A 822 7.40 -2.56 28.84
C PHE A 822 6.02 -2.54 29.51
N GLY A 823 5.93 -3.18 30.67
CA GLY A 823 4.68 -3.24 31.44
C GLY A 823 3.70 -4.35 31.03
N ARG A 824 4.06 -5.17 30.05
CA ARG A 824 3.34 -6.39 29.64
C ARG A 824 4.21 -7.62 29.98
N THR A 825 3.55 -8.70 30.37
CA THR A 825 4.21 -9.99 30.67
C THR A 825 3.71 -11.12 29.78
N ASP A 826 2.74 -10.83 28.97
CA ASP A 826 2.15 -11.69 27.94
C ASP A 826 2.92 -11.57 26.62
N ASP A 827 2.83 -12.61 25.81
CA ASP A 827 3.43 -12.64 24.45
C ASP A 827 2.55 -11.80 23.51
N ILE A 828 3.08 -10.67 23.06
CA ILE A 828 2.36 -9.73 22.21
C ILE A 828 2.83 -9.91 20.74
N PRO A 829 1.94 -10.27 19.82
CA PRO A 829 2.29 -10.31 18.40
C PRO A 829 2.55 -8.90 17.84
N PHE A 830 3.24 -8.81 16.73
CA PHE A 830 3.33 -7.55 16.00
C PHE A 830 1.95 -7.09 15.52
N PHE A 831 1.74 -5.77 15.50
CA PHE A 831 0.50 -5.17 15.01
C PHE A 831 0.25 -5.56 13.54
N ARG A 832 -1.01 -5.87 13.22
CA ARG A 832 -1.49 -6.21 11.87
C ARG A 832 -0.88 -7.47 11.26
N GLN A 833 -0.19 -8.26 12.06
CA GLN A 833 0.33 -9.55 11.64
C GLN A 833 -0.73 -10.64 11.85
N SER A 834 -1.14 -11.27 10.76
CA SER A 834 -1.98 -12.46 10.77
C SER A 834 -1.13 -13.72 10.83
N ASP A 835 -1.53 -14.71 11.61
CA ASP A 835 -0.82 -15.99 11.74
C ASP A 835 -0.96 -16.85 10.47
N THR A 836 -2.09 -16.73 9.79
CA THR A 836 -2.39 -17.51 8.59
C THR A 836 -2.93 -16.62 7.48
N LEU A 837 -2.31 -16.72 6.31
CA LEU A 837 -2.80 -16.16 5.05
C LEU A 837 -2.98 -17.30 4.05
N GLY A 838 -4.02 -17.26 3.23
CA GLY A 838 -4.25 -18.27 2.21
C GLY A 838 -5.02 -17.72 1.02
N ASN A 839 -4.62 -18.08 -0.18
CA ASN A 839 -5.36 -17.79 -1.39
C ASN A 839 -5.48 -19.06 -2.21
N VAL A 840 -6.68 -19.36 -2.69
CA VAL A 840 -6.94 -20.50 -3.58
C VAL A 840 -7.81 -20.02 -4.73
N ALA A 841 -7.34 -20.21 -5.96
CA ALA A 841 -8.10 -19.85 -7.15
C ALA A 841 -8.14 -21.01 -8.15
N LEU A 842 -9.32 -21.46 -8.48
CA LEU A 842 -9.59 -22.35 -9.60
C LEU A 842 -9.83 -21.48 -10.83
N PHE A 843 -9.11 -21.77 -11.92
CA PHE A 843 -9.28 -21.02 -13.16
C PHE A 843 -9.45 -21.96 -14.38
N TYR A 844 -10.08 -21.42 -15.42
CA TYR A 844 -10.27 -22.09 -16.71
C TYR A 844 -9.92 -21.14 -17.85
N GLU A 845 -9.04 -21.57 -18.76
CA GLU A 845 -8.60 -20.77 -19.90
C GLU A 845 -8.58 -21.63 -21.17
N LYS A 846 -9.64 -21.58 -21.95
CA LYS A 846 -9.71 -22.25 -23.25
C LYS A 846 -10.88 -21.71 -24.09
N TYR A 847 -10.79 -21.85 -25.42
CA TYR A 847 -11.82 -21.45 -26.39
C TYR A 847 -12.21 -19.97 -26.32
N GLY A 848 -11.27 -19.10 -25.96
CA GLY A 848 -11.54 -17.69 -25.77
C GLY A 848 -12.24 -17.33 -24.46
N LEU A 849 -12.59 -18.32 -23.63
CA LEU A 849 -13.15 -18.14 -22.29
C LEU A 849 -12.01 -18.15 -21.26
N SER A 850 -11.97 -17.17 -20.40
CA SER A 850 -11.21 -17.16 -19.15
C SER A 850 -12.17 -16.99 -18.00
N ALA A 851 -12.12 -17.86 -17.00
CA ALA A 851 -12.94 -17.78 -15.79
C ALA A 851 -12.10 -18.11 -14.57
N ARG A 852 -12.35 -17.44 -13.45
CA ARG A 852 -11.62 -17.61 -12.18
C ARG A 852 -12.57 -17.45 -11.01
N LEU A 853 -12.51 -18.41 -10.07
CA LEU A 853 -13.13 -18.35 -8.75
C LEU A 853 -12.00 -18.33 -7.72
N ALA A 854 -11.95 -17.33 -6.88
CA ALA A 854 -10.87 -17.10 -5.92
C ALA A 854 -11.42 -16.94 -4.50
N LEU A 855 -10.81 -17.65 -3.55
CA LEU A 855 -11.03 -17.53 -2.11
C LEU A 855 -9.76 -16.92 -1.50
N ALA A 856 -9.89 -15.82 -0.78
CA ALA A 856 -8.85 -15.22 0.04
C ALA A 856 -9.19 -15.39 1.52
N HIS A 857 -8.26 -16.01 2.27
CA HIS A 857 -8.35 -16.20 3.72
C HIS A 857 -7.29 -15.36 4.42
N ARG A 858 -7.68 -14.71 5.53
CA ARG A 858 -6.79 -14.03 6.46
C ARG A 858 -7.24 -14.31 7.88
N SER A 859 -6.38 -14.86 8.73
CA SER A 859 -6.70 -15.00 10.16
C SER A 859 -6.71 -13.67 10.89
N GLY A 860 -7.37 -13.60 12.03
CA GLY A 860 -7.41 -12.43 12.90
C GLY A 860 -6.02 -11.92 13.30
N TYR A 861 -5.94 -10.66 13.72
CA TYR A 861 -4.69 -10.03 14.13
C TYR A 861 -4.91 -8.90 15.14
N LEU A 862 -3.85 -8.58 15.89
CA LEU A 862 -3.82 -7.47 16.84
C LEU A 862 -3.78 -6.13 16.09
N GLU A 863 -4.79 -5.27 16.31
CA GLU A 863 -4.85 -3.93 15.73
C GLU A 863 -4.31 -2.86 16.68
N ALA A 864 -4.67 -2.94 17.99
CA ALA A 864 -4.25 -1.95 18.97
C ALA A 864 -4.16 -2.55 20.37
N LEU A 865 -3.23 -2.01 21.17
CA LEU A 865 -3.12 -2.35 22.59
C LEU A 865 -4.09 -1.51 23.42
N ASN A 866 -4.78 -2.20 24.34
CA ASN A 866 -5.60 -1.62 25.38
C ASN A 866 -5.16 -2.17 26.74
N ALA A 867 -6.06 -2.23 27.71
CA ALA A 867 -5.79 -2.93 28.95
C ALA A 867 -5.63 -4.44 28.71
N PRO A 868 -4.77 -5.16 29.46
CA PRO A 868 -4.59 -6.60 29.30
C PRO A 868 -5.92 -7.37 29.26
N GLY A 869 -6.09 -8.21 28.24
CA GLY A 869 -7.32 -8.96 27.96
C GLY A 869 -8.44 -8.17 27.28
N LEU A 870 -8.18 -6.92 26.90
CA LEU A 870 -9.08 -6.05 26.13
C LEU A 870 -8.38 -5.40 24.93
N ASP A 871 -7.28 -5.99 24.45
CA ASP A 871 -6.62 -5.54 23.24
C ASP A 871 -7.57 -5.68 22.04
N LEU A 872 -7.46 -4.76 21.08
CA LEU A 872 -8.32 -4.73 19.91
C LEU A 872 -7.76 -5.65 18.83
N TYR A 873 -8.57 -6.58 18.39
CA TYR A 873 -8.27 -7.50 17.29
C TYR A 873 -9.22 -7.28 16.12
N VAL A 874 -8.73 -7.49 14.91
CA VAL A 874 -9.54 -7.71 13.71
C VAL A 874 -9.78 -9.21 13.59
N ALA A 875 -11.00 -9.61 13.31
CA ALA A 875 -11.39 -11.02 13.17
C ALA A 875 -10.87 -11.65 11.87
N ASP A 876 -10.97 -12.97 11.79
CA ASP A 876 -10.67 -13.66 10.50
C ASP A 876 -11.63 -13.24 9.42
N ARG A 877 -11.13 -13.36 8.16
CA ARG A 877 -11.86 -13.00 6.98
C ARG A 877 -11.69 -14.01 5.86
N ASN A 878 -12.81 -14.34 5.19
CA ASN A 878 -12.87 -15.28 4.08
C ASN A 878 -13.68 -14.68 2.94
N GLN A 879 -13.01 -14.09 1.95
CA GLN A 879 -13.67 -13.44 0.82
C GLN A 879 -13.65 -14.32 -0.43
N LEU A 880 -14.81 -14.48 -1.06
CA LEU A 880 -14.99 -15.23 -2.30
C LEU A 880 -15.31 -14.26 -3.45
N ASP A 881 -14.51 -14.34 -4.52
CA ASP A 881 -14.61 -13.51 -5.72
C ASP A 881 -14.73 -14.37 -6.98
N PHE A 882 -15.46 -13.88 -7.99
CA PHE A 882 -15.57 -14.51 -9.31
C PHE A 882 -15.31 -13.49 -10.42
N LYS A 883 -14.56 -13.92 -11.45
CA LYS A 883 -14.34 -13.14 -12.67
C LYS A 883 -14.40 -14.05 -13.89
N ALA A 884 -15.01 -13.58 -14.97
CA ALA A 884 -15.01 -14.26 -16.26
C ALA A 884 -14.83 -13.27 -17.40
N SER A 885 -14.17 -13.70 -18.47
CA SER A 885 -14.08 -12.95 -19.72
C SER A 885 -14.21 -13.86 -20.92
N TYR A 886 -14.67 -13.30 -22.03
CA TYR A 886 -14.82 -14.01 -23.28
C TYR A 886 -14.37 -13.15 -24.47
N ARG A 887 -13.46 -13.70 -25.25
CA ARG A 887 -12.97 -13.07 -26.49
C ARG A 887 -14.01 -13.22 -27.60
N LEU A 888 -14.66 -12.11 -27.94
CA LEU A 888 -15.65 -12.08 -29.04
C LEU A 888 -15.01 -12.19 -30.41
N ARG A 889 -13.88 -11.51 -30.58
CA ARG A 889 -13.03 -11.54 -31.80
C ARG A 889 -11.63 -11.06 -31.39
N GLU A 890 -10.67 -11.19 -32.30
CA GLU A 890 -9.36 -10.62 -32.12
C GLU A 890 -9.45 -9.13 -31.76
N GLY A 891 -8.79 -8.74 -30.65
CA GLY A 891 -8.80 -7.37 -30.17
C GLY A 891 -10.05 -6.93 -29.40
N ILE A 892 -11.12 -7.75 -29.23
CA ILE A 892 -12.31 -7.38 -28.44
C ILE A 892 -12.67 -8.49 -27.46
N GLU A 893 -12.73 -8.14 -26.17
CA GLU A 893 -13.10 -9.03 -25.08
C GLU A 893 -14.23 -8.40 -24.24
N VAL A 894 -15.21 -9.19 -23.84
CA VAL A 894 -16.20 -8.82 -22.81
C VAL A 894 -15.85 -9.52 -21.52
N PHE A 895 -16.07 -8.86 -20.39
CA PHE A 895 -15.77 -9.43 -19.09
C PHE A 895 -16.82 -9.03 -18.04
N GLY A 896 -16.85 -9.81 -16.95
CA GLY A 896 -17.66 -9.51 -15.77
C GLY A 896 -17.00 -10.04 -14.51
N SER A 897 -17.31 -9.44 -13.37
CA SER A 897 -16.82 -9.86 -12.05
C SER A 897 -17.89 -9.68 -11.00
N ILE A 898 -17.81 -10.48 -9.96
CA ILE A 898 -18.56 -10.35 -8.71
C ILE A 898 -17.56 -10.44 -7.57
N LEU A 899 -17.53 -9.43 -6.72
CA LEU A 899 -16.65 -9.34 -5.57
C LEU A 899 -17.45 -9.56 -4.28
N ASN A 900 -16.83 -10.19 -3.29
CA ASN A 900 -17.44 -10.50 -1.99
C ASN A 900 -18.77 -11.26 -2.10
N ILE A 901 -18.80 -12.33 -2.89
CA ILE A 901 -20.02 -13.12 -3.16
C ILE A 901 -20.68 -13.66 -1.89
N ASN A 902 -19.89 -13.95 -0.88
CA ASN A 902 -20.31 -14.49 0.40
C ASN A 902 -20.68 -13.43 1.44
N ASP A 903 -20.72 -12.16 1.05
CA ASP A 903 -21.06 -11.03 1.92
C ASP A 903 -20.26 -11.02 3.24
N GLU A 904 -18.95 -11.18 3.10
CA GLU A 904 -18.03 -11.22 4.24
C GLU A 904 -17.90 -9.85 4.91
N PRO A 905 -18.24 -9.70 6.19
CA PRO A 905 -18.12 -8.43 6.91
C PRO A 905 -16.68 -8.12 7.32
N LEU A 906 -16.44 -6.89 7.77
CA LEU A 906 -15.27 -6.55 8.56
C LEU A 906 -15.65 -6.49 10.04
N GLU A 907 -15.02 -7.33 10.87
CA GLU A 907 -15.34 -7.43 12.29
C GLU A 907 -14.10 -7.20 13.16
N THR A 908 -14.29 -6.52 14.30
CA THR A 908 -13.27 -6.35 15.34
C THR A 908 -13.80 -6.77 16.70
N TYR A 909 -12.91 -7.20 17.60
CA TYR A 909 -13.30 -7.62 18.96
C TYR A 909 -12.25 -7.23 20.02
N LEU A 910 -12.64 -7.23 21.30
CA LEU A 910 -11.79 -6.86 22.43
C LEU A 910 -11.37 -8.08 23.23
N GLY A 911 -10.15 -8.56 22.99
CA GLY A 911 -9.52 -9.66 23.69
C GLY A 911 -10.11 -11.04 23.43
N ASP A 912 -11.41 -11.15 23.25
CA ASP A 912 -12.14 -12.38 22.97
C ASP A 912 -13.23 -12.13 21.94
N GLU A 913 -13.39 -13.02 20.96
CA GLU A 913 -14.33 -12.88 19.84
C GLU A 913 -15.80 -12.68 20.26
N SER A 914 -16.16 -13.13 21.46
CA SER A 914 -17.50 -12.88 22.00
C SER A 914 -17.77 -11.40 22.35
N ARG A 915 -16.71 -10.56 22.37
CA ARG A 915 -16.79 -9.13 22.66
C ARG A 915 -16.61 -8.33 21.39
N VAL A 916 -17.54 -8.45 20.47
CA VAL A 916 -17.49 -7.74 19.19
C VAL A 916 -17.45 -6.23 19.42
N SER A 917 -16.34 -5.61 19.04
CA SER A 917 -16.13 -4.16 19.16
C SER A 917 -16.76 -3.41 18.01
N SER A 918 -16.66 -3.93 16.80
CA SER A 918 -17.27 -3.36 15.61
C SER A 918 -17.60 -4.44 14.59
N ARG A 919 -18.68 -4.25 13.86
CA ARG A 919 -19.01 -5.04 12.68
C ARG A 919 -19.50 -4.11 11.58
N GLU A 920 -18.86 -4.20 10.44
CA GLU A 920 -19.17 -3.41 9.23
C GLU A 920 -19.62 -4.36 8.11
N ILE A 921 -20.75 -4.05 7.49
CA ILE A 921 -21.28 -4.74 6.32
C ILE A 921 -21.33 -3.76 5.13
N TYR A 922 -20.90 -4.22 3.94
CA TYR A 922 -20.87 -3.42 2.69
C TYR A 922 -21.36 -4.21 1.47
N SER A 923 -21.81 -5.45 1.69
CA SER A 923 -22.41 -6.36 0.72
C SER A 923 -21.49 -6.69 -0.46
N TRP A 924 -22.03 -7.32 -1.50
CA TRP A 924 -21.32 -7.70 -2.72
C TRP A 924 -21.43 -6.61 -3.81
N SER A 925 -20.54 -6.68 -4.77
CA SER A 925 -20.61 -5.82 -5.95
C SER A 925 -20.37 -6.63 -7.22
N ALA A 926 -21.03 -6.23 -8.31
CA ALA A 926 -20.85 -6.83 -9.64
C ALA A 926 -20.43 -5.78 -10.66
N SER A 927 -19.68 -6.19 -11.68
CA SER A 927 -19.35 -5.34 -12.81
C SER A 927 -19.32 -6.10 -14.12
N ALA A 928 -19.54 -5.40 -15.23
CA ALA A 928 -19.40 -5.91 -16.59
C ALA A 928 -18.78 -4.85 -17.48
N GLY A 929 -17.98 -5.27 -18.46
CA GLY A 929 -17.26 -4.35 -19.32
C GLY A 929 -16.81 -4.95 -20.64
N VAL A 930 -16.22 -4.08 -21.45
CA VAL A 930 -15.61 -4.43 -22.73
C VAL A 930 -14.19 -3.86 -22.75
N SER A 931 -13.26 -4.65 -23.29
CA SER A 931 -11.90 -4.19 -23.59
C SER A 931 -11.57 -4.36 -25.06
N PHE A 932 -10.68 -3.46 -25.57
CA PHE A 932 -10.21 -3.48 -26.94
C PHE A 932 -8.71 -3.26 -27.02
N ARG A 933 -8.09 -3.97 -27.97
CA ARG A 933 -6.67 -3.89 -28.33
C ARG A 933 -6.54 -3.50 -29.80
N PHE A 934 -5.58 -2.63 -30.11
CA PHE A 934 -5.32 -2.18 -31.47
C PHE A 934 -3.85 -1.80 -31.69
#